data_a8c73f6af0175748078cc121b6c98a18
#
_entry.id   a8c73f6af0175748078cc121b6c98a18
#
_cell.length_a   1.000
_cell.length_b   1.000
_cell.length_c   1.000
_cell.angle_alpha   90.00
_cell.angle_beta   90.00
_cell.angle_gamma   90.00
#
_symmetry.space_group_name_H-M   'P 1'
#
loop_
_entity.id
_entity.type
_entity.pdbx_description
1 polymer ?
#
loop_
_entity_poly.entity_id
_entity_poly.type
_entity_poly.pdbx_seq_one_letter_code
_entity_poly.pdbx_strand_id
1 'polypeptide(L)'
;VRTSLTTLLLSTAALLSSAQNKPVSGTIDASKTGPPISRYIYGQFLEHIGGIVNTGIWAEMLDDRKFYYPIDSHPPAEPPSPNPMRRPPLRHWTPIGGDEFVTMDTHHPYVGDQTPAVKLSAKDAHGFQQAGLAVRKGRSYLGRIVLAGTPGATVKVTLAWGDAAGDRQTAVIDKADASYRKFPVRFKAEGDSDNARLEIAATGSGVLHVGAVSLMPADNVEGFRAEVVAALKQLHSGVYRFPGGNFVSGYEWRDAIGDPDKRPPIMDQVWHAVQPNDVGTDEFMTLCRLLDVEPYITVNAGFGDAWSAAQLVEYANGAAATPMGRLRAANGHPQPYQVKFWGVGNEPWGDWQLGFIPVAQFELKHNMFAKAMRKADPAIKLIAAGAMPDDMAGANQAKRLNGQIVPDYLSAGDWSGNLLAHCLDNIDLLSEHFYATAGQRFDNEKGAKVPTGPQTLVEWERAPASLVRVKYEHYQEYLKRIPGLKAKPVPISLDEWAYIGAPPNSYKVVPAYAWAFHEMFRHSDLYQLGAFTFATAMMSENRTDAVLNPTGLLFKMYRDHFGSIPVEVSGDSPQPKPSWPPGGGEPRVNPGSDTYPLDVSAAFGEDRKTLTFAVLNPSDSERQLRLSINGVKLARPGHLWRMAPPSVDATITAGQKPGVEVEEQGQATIPDTMAVPPFSVSIYSFAVE
;
A
#
# COMPACT_ATOMS: atom_id res chain seq x y z
N VAL A 1 55.72 34.84 12.49
CA VAL A 1 54.67 34.68 11.46
C VAL A 1 53.95 33.31 11.57
N ARG A 2 54.37 32.39 12.48
CA ARG A 2 53.69 31.07 12.68
C ARG A 2 52.70 31.03 13.84
N THR A 3 52.60 32.06 14.68
CA THR A 3 51.75 32.06 15.88
C THR A 3 50.35 32.66 15.63
N SER A 4 50.13 33.39 14.53
CA SER A 4 48.82 34.03 14.25
C SER A 4 47.83 33.16 13.48
N LEU A 5 48.26 32.07 12.82
CA LEU A 5 47.35 31.19 12.07
C LEU A 5 46.64 30.14 12.96
N THR A 6 47.29 29.77 14.06
CA THR A 6 46.73 28.74 14.96
C THR A 6 45.60 29.29 15.85
N THR A 7 45.66 30.58 16.18
CA THR A 7 44.60 31.23 16.98
C THR A 7 43.33 31.51 16.19
N LEU A 8 43.45 31.75 14.88
CA LEU A 8 42.28 31.98 14.01
C LEU A 8 41.51 30.68 13.69
N LEU A 9 42.21 29.56 13.57
CA LEU A 9 41.60 28.23 13.37
C LEU A 9 40.88 27.71 14.62
N LEU A 10 41.39 27.99 15.81
CA LEU A 10 40.77 27.64 17.08
C LEU A 10 39.53 28.49 17.38
N SER A 11 39.53 29.77 17.00
CA SER A 11 38.36 30.65 17.17
C SER A 11 37.22 30.32 16.19
N THR A 12 37.51 29.91 14.97
CA THR A 12 36.50 29.50 14.00
C THR A 12 35.93 28.11 14.36
N ALA A 13 36.72 27.18 14.85
CA ALA A 13 36.24 25.88 15.35
C ALA A 13 35.37 26.03 16.60
N ALA A 14 35.73 26.96 17.52
CA ALA A 14 34.93 27.25 18.71
C ALA A 14 33.59 27.97 18.36
N LEU A 15 33.57 28.82 17.34
CA LEU A 15 32.36 29.49 16.86
C LEU A 15 31.43 28.52 16.12
N LEU A 16 31.97 27.58 15.37
CA LEU A 16 31.17 26.50 14.73
C LEU A 16 30.63 25.51 15.77
N SER A 17 31.40 25.18 16.80
CA SER A 17 30.96 24.31 17.92
C SER A 17 29.89 25.01 18.78
N SER A 18 29.96 26.33 18.99
CA SER A 18 28.96 27.06 19.78
C SER A 18 27.61 27.24 19.02
N ALA A 19 27.63 27.27 17.70
CA ALA A 19 26.40 27.32 16.89
C ALA A 19 25.67 26.00 16.88
N GLN A 20 26.36 24.87 17.04
CA GLN A 20 25.72 23.52 17.13
C GLN A 20 25.04 23.25 18.49
N ASN A 21 25.34 24.00 19.53
CA ASN A 21 24.84 23.78 20.90
C ASN A 21 23.75 24.75 21.36
N LYS A 22 23.29 25.68 20.50
CA LYS A 22 22.17 26.54 20.87
C LYS A 22 20.87 25.72 20.87
N PRO A 23 20.10 25.69 21.98
CA PRO A 23 18.81 25.02 21.99
C PRO A 23 17.89 25.58 20.91
N VAL A 24 17.19 24.68 20.23
CA VAL A 24 16.07 25.02 19.34
C VAL A 24 14.91 25.51 20.21
N SER A 25 14.27 26.61 19.84
CA SER A 25 13.13 27.14 20.57
C SER A 25 11.84 26.88 19.78
N GLY A 26 10.81 26.39 20.46
CA GLY A 26 9.47 26.18 19.90
C GLY A 26 8.38 26.68 20.87
N THR A 27 7.24 27.07 20.31
CA THR A 27 6.05 27.46 21.05
C THR A 27 4.84 26.71 20.51
N ILE A 28 4.14 26.00 21.40
CA ILE A 28 2.83 25.42 21.15
C ILE A 28 1.78 26.40 21.68
N ASP A 29 0.94 26.95 20.81
CA ASP A 29 -0.16 27.85 21.18
C ASP A 29 -1.49 27.07 21.14
N ALA A 30 -1.84 26.50 22.28
CA ALA A 30 -3.05 25.67 22.44
C ALA A 30 -4.37 26.47 22.29
N SER A 31 -4.31 27.80 22.25
CA SER A 31 -5.50 28.66 21.99
C SER A 31 -5.84 28.69 20.50
N LYS A 32 -4.92 28.31 19.61
CA LYS A 32 -5.08 28.33 18.15
C LYS A 32 -5.19 26.91 17.61
N THR A 33 -6.38 26.50 17.28
CA THR A 33 -6.66 25.15 16.78
C THR A 33 -7.04 25.15 15.31
N GLY A 34 -6.60 24.13 14.56
CA GLY A 34 -7.02 23.85 13.18
C GLY A 34 -8.22 22.90 13.09
N PRO A 35 -8.70 22.61 11.88
CA PRO A 35 -9.67 21.55 11.63
C PRO A 35 -9.15 20.18 12.09
N PRO A 36 -10.04 19.25 12.47
CA PRO A 36 -9.61 17.92 12.90
C PRO A 36 -8.82 17.16 11.83
N ILE A 37 -7.74 16.51 12.27
CA ILE A 37 -6.97 15.57 11.46
C ILE A 37 -7.88 14.37 11.14
N SER A 38 -8.05 14.07 9.86
CA SER A 38 -8.86 12.94 9.44
C SER A 38 -8.19 11.61 9.81
N ARG A 39 -8.96 10.67 10.37
CA ARG A 39 -8.45 9.31 10.62
C ARG A 39 -8.03 8.58 9.34
N TYR A 40 -8.54 9.01 8.19
CA TYR A 40 -8.27 8.40 6.90
C TYR A 40 -6.88 8.71 6.33
N ILE A 41 -6.12 9.67 6.89
CA ILE A 41 -4.74 9.91 6.46
C ILE A 41 -3.77 8.75 6.78
N TYR A 42 -4.14 7.86 7.70
CA TYR A 42 -3.38 6.66 8.06
C TYR A 42 -3.79 5.44 7.23
N GLY A 43 -4.43 5.65 6.09
CA GLY A 43 -4.89 4.59 5.21
C GLY A 43 -3.77 3.86 4.50
N GLN A 44 -4.15 2.77 3.84
CA GLN A 44 -3.25 1.88 3.13
C GLN A 44 -3.73 1.63 1.71
N PHE A 45 -2.81 1.31 0.82
CA PHE A 45 -3.07 0.98 -0.56
C PHE A 45 -2.74 -0.48 -0.85
N LEU A 46 -3.62 -1.14 -1.59
CA LEU A 46 -3.48 -2.51 -2.06
C LEU A 46 -3.64 -2.56 -3.59
N GLU A 47 -2.66 -3.14 -4.25
CA GLU A 47 -2.68 -3.36 -5.68
C GLU A 47 -2.29 -4.80 -6.03
N HIS A 48 -2.85 -5.31 -7.10
CA HIS A 48 -2.43 -6.57 -7.71
C HIS A 48 -1.10 -6.40 -8.46
N ILE A 49 -0.05 -6.05 -7.73
CA ILE A 49 1.32 -5.87 -8.21
C ILE A 49 2.28 -6.76 -7.43
N GLY A 50 3.17 -7.45 -8.11
CA GLY A 50 4.12 -8.35 -7.47
C GLY A 50 3.41 -9.40 -6.59
N GLY A 51 3.92 -9.59 -5.38
CA GLY A 51 3.37 -10.53 -4.39
C GLY A 51 2.41 -9.91 -3.36
N ILE A 52 1.99 -8.65 -3.52
CA ILE A 52 1.30 -7.90 -2.47
C ILE A 52 -0.03 -8.55 -2.07
N VAL A 53 -0.88 -8.89 -3.03
CA VAL A 53 -2.19 -9.47 -2.73
C VAL A 53 -2.12 -11.00 -2.73
N ASN A 54 -1.75 -11.61 -3.87
CA ASN A 54 -1.92 -13.04 -4.11
C ASN A 54 -1.02 -13.95 -3.26
N THR A 55 0.15 -13.47 -2.81
CA THR A 55 1.10 -14.24 -1.98
C THR A 55 1.49 -13.52 -0.69
N GLY A 56 1.25 -12.21 -0.61
CA GLY A 56 1.52 -11.40 0.58
C GLY A 56 0.38 -11.47 1.60
N ILE A 57 -0.86 -11.19 1.17
CA ILE A 57 -2.02 -11.09 2.07
C ILE A 57 -2.91 -12.32 2.00
N TRP A 58 -3.14 -12.85 0.79
CA TRP A 58 -3.97 -14.03 0.55
C TRP A 58 -3.24 -15.31 0.94
N ALA A 59 -3.96 -16.27 1.53
CA ALA A 59 -3.35 -17.45 2.12
C ALA A 59 -3.12 -18.62 1.15
N GLU A 60 -3.46 -18.47 -0.13
CA GLU A 60 -3.24 -19.52 -1.13
C GLU A 60 -1.75 -19.82 -1.28
N MET A 61 -1.39 -21.08 -1.11
CA MET A 61 -0.01 -21.54 -1.16
C MET A 61 0.45 -21.94 -2.57
N LEU A 62 -0.49 -22.20 -3.49
CA LEU A 62 -0.19 -22.68 -4.83
C LEU A 62 -0.14 -21.53 -5.83
N ASP A 63 0.85 -21.53 -6.67
CA ASP A 63 0.89 -20.68 -7.85
C ASP A 63 0.14 -21.35 -8.99
N ASP A 64 -0.44 -20.55 -9.90
CA ASP A 64 -1.15 -21.04 -11.10
C ASP A 64 -2.11 -22.20 -10.81
N ARG A 65 -2.88 -22.08 -9.76
CA ARG A 65 -3.78 -23.13 -9.26
C ARG A 65 -4.95 -23.49 -10.19
N LYS A 66 -5.10 -22.73 -11.27
CA LYS A 66 -6.15 -22.89 -12.32
C LYS A 66 -5.55 -23.07 -13.72
N PHE A 67 -4.24 -23.34 -13.78
CA PHE A 67 -3.50 -23.82 -14.92
C PHE A 67 -3.51 -22.88 -16.15
N TYR A 68 -3.18 -21.61 -15.94
CA TYR A 68 -2.94 -20.65 -17.02
C TYR A 68 -1.79 -21.14 -17.95
N TYR A 69 -0.70 -21.63 -17.35
CA TYR A 69 0.41 -22.24 -18.09
C TYR A 69 0.21 -23.75 -18.27
N PRO A 70 0.72 -24.32 -19.36
CA PRO A 70 0.75 -25.78 -19.51
C PRO A 70 1.62 -26.42 -18.43
N ILE A 71 1.32 -27.68 -18.14
CA ILE A 71 2.14 -28.53 -17.27
C ILE A 71 3.20 -29.19 -18.14
N ASP A 72 4.46 -28.87 -17.86
CA ASP A 72 5.60 -29.28 -18.68
C ASP A 72 6.87 -29.41 -17.80
N SER A 73 7.72 -30.38 -18.09
CA SER A 73 9.03 -30.53 -17.41
C SER A 73 10.00 -29.39 -17.77
N HIS A 74 9.74 -28.65 -18.88
CA HIS A 74 10.48 -27.49 -19.34
C HIS A 74 9.54 -26.30 -19.54
N PRO A 75 9.01 -25.71 -18.44
CA PRO A 75 8.02 -24.66 -18.55
C PRO A 75 8.56 -23.44 -19.32
N PRO A 76 7.70 -22.72 -20.05
CA PRO A 76 8.11 -21.54 -20.79
C PRO A 76 8.65 -20.47 -19.83
N ALA A 77 9.64 -19.71 -20.30
CA ALA A 77 10.13 -18.56 -19.56
C ALA A 77 9.00 -17.52 -19.40
N GLU A 78 8.89 -16.97 -18.22
CA GLU A 78 7.95 -15.86 -17.99
C GLU A 78 8.32 -14.65 -18.86
N PRO A 79 7.34 -13.91 -19.39
CA PRO A 79 7.61 -12.69 -20.11
C PRO A 79 8.31 -11.66 -19.20
N PRO A 80 9.20 -10.81 -19.76
CA PRO A 80 9.78 -9.72 -18.99
C PRO A 80 8.69 -8.85 -18.36
N SER A 81 8.76 -8.65 -17.06
CA SER A 81 7.83 -7.74 -16.37
C SER A 81 8.43 -6.35 -16.23
N PRO A 82 7.70 -5.28 -16.58
CA PRO A 82 8.12 -3.91 -16.32
C PRO A 82 8.08 -3.57 -14.82
N ASN A 83 7.54 -4.47 -14.00
CA ASN A 83 7.31 -4.27 -12.59
C ASN A 83 8.63 -4.09 -11.81
N PRO A 84 8.87 -2.93 -11.17
CA PRO A 84 10.03 -2.73 -10.30
C PRO A 84 9.97 -3.56 -9.01
N MET A 85 8.78 -4.02 -8.62
CA MET A 85 8.52 -4.85 -7.46
C MET A 85 8.39 -6.32 -7.88
N ARG A 86 9.50 -6.90 -8.36
CA ARG A 86 9.51 -8.25 -8.90
C ARG A 86 8.85 -9.25 -7.96
N ARG A 87 7.81 -9.92 -8.49
CA ARG A 87 7.31 -11.16 -7.91
C ARG A 87 8.45 -12.20 -7.98
N PRO A 88 8.61 -13.07 -6.97
CA PRO A 88 9.40 -14.29 -7.17
C PRO A 88 8.93 -15.02 -8.42
N PRO A 89 9.80 -15.69 -9.17
CA PRO A 89 9.38 -16.48 -10.32
C PRO A 89 8.22 -17.40 -9.96
N LEU A 90 7.23 -17.48 -10.84
CA LEU A 90 6.08 -18.35 -10.66
C LEU A 90 6.54 -19.81 -10.57
N ARG A 91 6.03 -20.54 -9.59
CA ARG A 91 6.29 -21.98 -9.46
C ARG A 91 5.38 -22.72 -10.42
N HIS A 92 5.96 -23.28 -11.46
CA HIS A 92 5.22 -24.06 -12.43
C HIS A 92 4.86 -25.45 -11.90
N TRP A 93 3.78 -25.99 -12.39
CA TRP A 93 3.44 -27.40 -12.24
C TRP A 93 4.30 -28.25 -13.16
N THR A 94 4.84 -29.35 -12.66
CA THR A 94 5.66 -30.30 -13.41
C THR A 94 5.04 -31.69 -13.43
N PRO A 95 5.17 -32.44 -14.52
CA PRO A 95 4.55 -33.78 -14.65
C PRO A 95 5.18 -34.81 -13.71
N ILE A 96 4.38 -35.80 -13.32
CA ILE A 96 4.81 -37.04 -12.65
C ILE A 96 4.61 -38.19 -13.64
N GLY A 97 5.69 -38.88 -13.97
CA GLY A 97 5.72 -40.02 -14.90
C GLY A 97 6.19 -39.68 -16.32
N GLY A 98 6.10 -38.41 -16.72
CA GLY A 98 6.56 -37.91 -18.02
C GLY A 98 5.55 -36.99 -18.70
N ASP A 99 6.04 -36.13 -19.60
CA ASP A 99 5.23 -35.13 -20.30
C ASP A 99 4.11 -35.76 -21.14
N GLU A 100 4.36 -36.96 -21.70
CA GLU A 100 3.41 -37.69 -22.56
C GLU A 100 2.11 -38.14 -21.79
N PHE A 101 2.11 -38.06 -20.48
CA PHE A 101 0.95 -38.44 -19.67
C PHE A 101 0.09 -37.27 -19.25
N VAL A 102 0.53 -36.01 -19.45
CA VAL A 102 -0.22 -34.82 -19.11
C VAL A 102 -0.39 -33.94 -20.35
N THR A 103 -1.64 -33.74 -20.76
CA THR A 103 -1.98 -32.85 -21.87
C THR A 103 -2.92 -31.75 -21.39
N MET A 104 -3.04 -30.67 -22.14
CA MET A 104 -3.95 -29.58 -21.82
C MET A 104 -5.20 -29.67 -22.70
N ASP A 105 -6.38 -29.92 -22.10
CA ASP A 105 -7.66 -29.90 -22.79
C ASP A 105 -8.15 -28.46 -22.98
N THR A 106 -8.16 -28.00 -24.23
CA THR A 106 -8.65 -26.66 -24.63
C THR A 106 -10.08 -26.68 -25.18
N HIS A 107 -10.70 -27.84 -25.32
CA HIS A 107 -12.05 -27.98 -25.90
C HIS A 107 -13.14 -27.85 -24.83
N HIS A 108 -12.88 -28.40 -23.65
CA HIS A 108 -13.84 -28.40 -22.53
C HIS A 108 -13.14 -27.99 -21.22
N PRO A 109 -12.53 -26.81 -21.14
CA PRO A 109 -11.83 -26.38 -19.94
C PRO A 109 -12.80 -26.22 -18.77
N TYR A 110 -12.35 -26.51 -17.57
CA TYR A 110 -13.10 -26.23 -16.34
C TYR A 110 -13.28 -24.73 -16.11
N VAL A 111 -12.17 -23.99 -16.30
CA VAL A 111 -12.10 -22.53 -16.18
C VAL A 111 -10.91 -22.03 -17.00
N GLY A 112 -10.98 -20.80 -17.50
CA GLY A 112 -9.94 -20.24 -18.38
C GLY A 112 -9.90 -20.97 -19.73
N ASP A 113 -8.72 -21.03 -20.35
CA ASP A 113 -8.54 -21.50 -21.71
C ASP A 113 -8.20 -23.00 -21.82
N GLN A 114 -7.79 -23.64 -20.71
CA GLN A 114 -7.31 -25.01 -20.72
C GLN A 114 -7.43 -25.71 -19.36
N THR A 115 -7.46 -27.04 -19.37
CA THR A 115 -7.49 -27.87 -18.16
C THR A 115 -6.56 -29.06 -18.31
N PRO A 116 -5.72 -29.38 -17.30
CA PRO A 116 -4.88 -30.58 -17.35
C PRO A 116 -5.70 -31.87 -17.47
N ALA A 117 -5.30 -32.71 -18.42
CA ALA A 117 -5.84 -34.03 -18.69
C ALA A 117 -4.74 -35.07 -18.51
N VAL A 118 -4.85 -35.89 -17.47
CA VAL A 118 -3.89 -36.94 -17.12
C VAL A 118 -4.31 -38.27 -17.72
N LYS A 119 -3.48 -38.85 -18.57
CA LYS A 119 -3.66 -40.20 -19.11
C LYS A 119 -3.35 -41.24 -18.02
N LEU A 120 -4.33 -42.01 -17.62
CA LEU A 120 -4.20 -42.97 -16.55
C LEU A 120 -3.57 -44.31 -17.04
N SER A 121 -2.86 -44.96 -16.12
CA SER A 121 -2.35 -46.33 -16.25
C SER A 121 -2.78 -47.15 -15.04
N ALA A 122 -3.13 -48.41 -15.28
CA ALA A 122 -3.50 -49.33 -14.19
C ALA A 122 -2.28 -49.72 -13.31
N LYS A 123 -1.06 -49.54 -13.79
CA LYS A 123 0.15 -49.97 -13.10
C LYS A 123 0.90 -48.81 -12.47
N ASP A 124 1.09 -47.72 -13.24
CA ASP A 124 1.93 -46.60 -12.88
C ASP A 124 1.08 -45.38 -12.58
N ALA A 125 1.42 -44.65 -11.53
CA ALA A 125 0.73 -43.41 -11.18
C ALA A 125 1.28 -42.25 -12.01
N HIS A 126 0.39 -41.54 -12.72
CA HIS A 126 0.72 -40.37 -13.51
C HIS A 126 -0.01 -39.14 -12.94
N GLY A 127 0.55 -37.96 -13.16
CA GLY A 127 -0.02 -36.72 -12.68
C GLY A 127 0.95 -35.56 -12.75
N PHE A 128 0.89 -34.67 -11.77
CA PHE A 128 1.75 -33.51 -11.70
C PHE A 128 1.93 -32.99 -10.27
N GLN A 129 2.90 -32.14 -10.08
CA GLN A 129 3.28 -31.60 -8.76
C GLN A 129 3.72 -30.15 -8.84
N GLN A 130 3.65 -29.47 -7.69
CA GLN A 130 4.26 -28.14 -7.49
C GLN A 130 5.10 -28.16 -6.21
N ALA A 131 6.37 -27.79 -6.32
CA ALA A 131 7.32 -27.69 -5.23
C ALA A 131 7.46 -26.26 -4.68
N GLY A 132 8.33 -26.07 -3.67
CA GLY A 132 8.63 -24.78 -3.11
C GLY A 132 7.56 -24.26 -2.16
N LEU A 133 6.78 -25.13 -1.53
CA LEU A 133 5.80 -24.76 -0.50
C LEU A 133 6.48 -24.63 0.87
N ALA A 134 6.02 -23.67 1.69
CA ALA A 134 6.47 -23.53 3.07
C ALA A 134 5.48 -24.20 4.02
N VAL A 135 5.94 -25.24 4.72
CA VAL A 135 5.13 -25.93 5.75
C VAL A 135 5.86 -25.95 7.08
N ARG A 136 5.10 -25.98 8.16
CA ARG A 136 5.63 -25.99 9.54
C ARG A 136 5.08 -27.19 10.31
N LYS A 137 5.97 -27.81 11.07
CA LYS A 137 5.63 -28.95 11.93
C LYS A 137 4.46 -28.64 12.86
N GLY A 138 3.50 -29.54 12.89
CA GLY A 138 2.29 -29.42 13.69
C GLY A 138 1.18 -28.58 13.08
N ARG A 139 1.47 -27.73 12.04
CA ARG A 139 0.46 -26.90 11.35
C ARG A 139 -0.39 -27.76 10.42
N SER A 140 -1.68 -27.51 10.41
CA SER A 140 -2.63 -28.16 9.51
C SER A 140 -2.87 -27.33 8.26
N TYR A 141 -3.16 -28.00 7.14
CA TYR A 141 -3.44 -27.38 5.84
C TYR A 141 -4.75 -27.92 5.30
N LEU A 142 -5.58 -27.04 4.78
CA LEU A 142 -6.84 -27.35 4.12
C LEU A 142 -6.70 -27.10 2.63
N GLY A 143 -7.13 -28.06 1.85
CA GLY A 143 -7.17 -27.92 0.41
C GLY A 143 -8.47 -28.41 -0.19
N ARG A 144 -8.62 -28.16 -1.46
CA ARG A 144 -9.65 -28.72 -2.31
C ARG A 144 -9.10 -28.94 -3.70
N ILE A 145 -9.61 -29.97 -4.35
CA ILE A 145 -9.28 -30.27 -5.74
C ILE A 145 -10.57 -30.51 -6.52
N VAL A 146 -10.64 -29.98 -7.72
CA VAL A 146 -11.77 -30.17 -8.64
C VAL A 146 -11.40 -31.21 -9.68
N LEU A 147 -12.12 -32.32 -9.69
CA LEU A 147 -11.83 -33.44 -10.54
C LEU A 147 -13.03 -33.85 -11.40
N ALA A 148 -12.73 -34.26 -12.63
CA ALA A 148 -13.64 -35.04 -13.48
C ALA A 148 -12.83 -36.12 -14.19
N GLY A 149 -13.41 -37.29 -14.46
CA GLY A 149 -12.66 -38.35 -15.15
C GLY A 149 -13.38 -39.65 -15.34
N THR A 150 -12.69 -40.62 -15.86
CA THR A 150 -13.21 -41.97 -16.06
C THR A 150 -13.53 -42.61 -14.68
N PRO A 151 -14.72 -43.19 -14.49
CA PRO A 151 -15.07 -43.90 -13.26
C PRO A 151 -14.06 -45.01 -12.92
N GLY A 152 -13.70 -45.11 -11.62
CA GLY A 152 -12.72 -46.09 -11.13
C GLY A 152 -11.27 -45.58 -11.09
N ALA A 153 -11.03 -44.32 -11.40
CA ALA A 153 -9.75 -43.66 -11.14
C ALA A 153 -9.51 -43.52 -9.63
N THR A 154 -8.31 -43.88 -9.16
CA THR A 154 -7.87 -43.63 -7.79
C THR A 154 -6.86 -42.48 -7.81
N VAL A 155 -7.23 -41.34 -7.22
CA VAL A 155 -6.37 -40.13 -7.16
C VAL A 155 -5.77 -40.03 -5.77
N LYS A 156 -4.47 -39.85 -5.71
CA LYS A 156 -3.69 -39.57 -4.49
C LYS A 156 -3.22 -38.12 -4.52
N VAL A 157 -3.64 -37.36 -3.53
CA VAL A 157 -3.15 -35.99 -3.28
C VAL A 157 -2.21 -36.06 -2.08
N THR A 158 -0.95 -35.74 -2.29
CA THR A 158 0.11 -35.92 -1.26
C THR A 158 0.80 -34.59 -0.98
N LEU A 159 0.83 -34.20 0.28
CA LEU A 159 1.70 -33.13 0.75
C LEU A 159 2.98 -33.76 1.32
N ALA A 160 4.13 -33.50 0.68
CA ALA A 160 5.42 -34.03 1.08
C ALA A 160 6.32 -32.88 1.55
N TRP A 161 6.90 -33.00 2.74
CA TRP A 161 7.80 -32.03 3.34
C TRP A 161 9.26 -32.53 3.39
N GLY A 162 9.52 -33.73 2.89
CA GLY A 162 10.85 -34.34 2.73
C GLY A 162 10.79 -35.53 1.79
N ASP A 163 11.91 -36.26 1.67
CA ASP A 163 12.03 -37.40 0.75
C ASP A 163 11.84 -38.75 1.40
N ALA A 164 11.92 -38.83 2.74
CA ALA A 164 11.67 -40.08 3.46
C ALA A 164 10.18 -40.49 3.37
N ALA A 165 9.91 -41.79 3.47
CA ALA A 165 8.57 -42.32 3.36
C ALA A 165 7.60 -41.77 4.44
N GLY A 166 8.13 -41.35 5.60
CA GLY A 166 7.38 -40.72 6.68
C GLY A 166 7.19 -39.21 6.52
N ASP A 167 7.87 -38.57 5.56
CA ASP A 167 7.85 -37.11 5.38
C ASP A 167 6.71 -36.66 4.45
N ARG A 168 5.57 -37.34 4.53
CA ARG A 168 4.41 -37.05 3.68
C ARG A 168 3.09 -37.50 4.28
N GLN A 169 2.02 -36.87 3.83
CA GLN A 169 0.66 -37.32 4.12
C GLN A 169 -0.15 -37.36 2.82
N THR A 170 -0.92 -38.43 2.61
CA THR A 170 -1.69 -38.64 1.38
C THR A 170 -3.18 -38.71 1.69
N ALA A 171 -3.98 -37.96 0.95
CA ALA A 171 -5.44 -38.12 0.84
C ALA A 171 -5.76 -38.93 -0.41
N VAL A 172 -6.69 -39.89 -0.30
CA VAL A 172 -7.11 -40.75 -1.42
C VAL A 172 -8.54 -40.38 -1.82
N ILE A 173 -8.75 -40.20 -3.13
CA ILE A 173 -10.03 -39.88 -3.75
C ILE A 173 -10.34 -40.98 -4.78
N ASP A 174 -11.41 -41.73 -4.57
CA ASP A 174 -11.83 -42.87 -5.39
C ASP A 174 -13.23 -42.68 -6.02
N LYS A 175 -13.80 -41.47 -5.90
CA LYS A 175 -15.16 -41.13 -6.29
C LYS A 175 -15.26 -40.11 -7.43
N ALA A 176 -14.16 -39.93 -8.20
CA ALA A 176 -14.24 -39.10 -9.39
C ALA A 176 -15.12 -39.76 -10.46
N ASP A 177 -15.96 -38.96 -11.09
CA ASP A 177 -16.82 -39.38 -12.20
C ASP A 177 -16.71 -38.38 -13.38
N ALA A 178 -17.49 -38.54 -14.41
CA ALA A 178 -17.44 -37.72 -15.61
C ALA A 178 -17.76 -36.22 -15.38
N SER A 179 -18.33 -35.89 -14.25
CA SER A 179 -18.71 -34.52 -13.92
C SER A 179 -17.70 -33.88 -12.94
N TYR A 180 -17.35 -32.65 -13.16
CA TYR A 180 -16.48 -31.91 -12.22
C TYR A 180 -17.10 -31.80 -10.82
N ARG A 181 -16.39 -32.28 -9.82
CA ARG A 181 -16.74 -32.17 -8.40
C ARG A 181 -15.59 -31.67 -7.58
N LYS A 182 -15.92 -30.95 -6.49
CA LYS A 182 -14.93 -30.48 -5.50
C LYS A 182 -14.73 -31.55 -4.42
N PHE A 183 -13.51 -31.94 -4.17
CA PHE A 183 -13.10 -32.86 -3.13
C PHE A 183 -12.23 -32.14 -2.11
N PRO A 184 -12.61 -32.08 -0.83
CA PRO A 184 -11.78 -31.51 0.22
C PRO A 184 -10.61 -32.45 0.53
N VAL A 185 -9.46 -31.87 0.83
CA VAL A 185 -8.27 -32.57 1.34
C VAL A 185 -7.76 -31.86 2.59
N ARG A 186 -7.16 -32.61 3.49
CA ARG A 186 -6.59 -32.09 4.74
C ARG A 186 -5.25 -32.76 5.00
N PHE A 187 -4.28 -31.94 5.43
CA PHE A 187 -2.95 -32.40 5.80
C PHE A 187 -2.53 -31.79 7.13
N LYS A 188 -1.64 -32.50 7.85
CA LYS A 188 -0.92 -32.01 9.01
C LYS A 188 0.55 -32.34 8.80
N ALA A 189 1.39 -31.31 8.72
CA ALA A 189 2.83 -31.51 8.55
C ALA A 189 3.46 -31.99 9.87
N GLU A 190 4.29 -33.02 9.79
CA GLU A 190 5.07 -33.52 10.96
C GLU A 190 6.54 -33.06 10.91
N GLY A 191 6.93 -32.28 9.89
CA GLY A 191 8.24 -31.67 9.72
C GLY A 191 8.13 -30.25 9.15
N ASP A 192 9.19 -29.46 9.34
CA ASP A 192 9.37 -28.15 8.70
C ASP A 192 9.98 -28.31 7.32
N SER A 193 9.52 -27.50 6.36
CA SER A 193 10.12 -27.41 5.04
C SER A 193 9.79 -26.08 4.41
N ASP A 194 10.75 -25.47 3.73
CA ASP A 194 10.52 -24.32 2.83
C ASP A 194 10.49 -24.76 1.36
N ASN A 195 10.61 -26.06 1.11
CA ASN A 195 10.56 -26.67 -0.20
C ASN A 195 9.64 -27.91 -0.25
N ALA A 196 8.55 -27.90 0.50
CA ALA A 196 7.54 -28.93 0.42
C ALA A 196 6.87 -28.93 -0.97
N ARG A 197 6.24 -30.07 -1.32
CA ARG A 197 5.55 -30.20 -2.61
C ARG A 197 4.16 -30.80 -2.45
N LEU A 198 3.24 -30.35 -3.28
CA LEU A 198 1.94 -30.98 -3.45
C LEU A 198 1.97 -31.84 -4.73
N GLU A 199 1.74 -33.14 -4.56
CA GLU A 199 1.71 -34.13 -5.63
C GLU A 199 0.24 -34.55 -5.87
N ILE A 200 -0.18 -34.58 -7.14
CA ILE A 200 -1.49 -35.10 -7.57
C ILE A 200 -1.20 -36.20 -8.57
N ALA A 201 -1.37 -37.44 -8.15
CA ALA A 201 -1.07 -38.61 -8.99
C ALA A 201 -2.23 -39.58 -8.99
N ALA A 202 -2.51 -40.23 -10.12
CA ALA A 202 -3.65 -41.10 -10.26
C ALA A 202 -3.29 -42.38 -11.01
N THR A 203 -4.02 -43.47 -10.64
CA THR A 203 -4.01 -44.77 -11.32
C THR A 203 -5.40 -45.10 -11.82
N GLY A 204 -5.51 -45.96 -12.80
CA GLY A 204 -6.78 -46.39 -13.38
C GLY A 204 -6.73 -46.55 -14.88
N SER A 205 -7.83 -46.31 -15.56
CA SER A 205 -7.94 -46.33 -17.03
C SER A 205 -8.62 -45.07 -17.54
N GLY A 206 -8.31 -44.66 -18.76
CA GLY A 206 -8.89 -43.46 -19.38
C GLY A 206 -8.16 -42.17 -19.01
N VAL A 207 -8.93 -41.12 -18.73
CA VAL A 207 -8.38 -39.74 -18.51
C VAL A 207 -8.96 -39.14 -17.24
N LEU A 208 -8.13 -38.45 -16.48
CA LEU A 208 -8.50 -37.60 -15.34
C LEU A 208 -8.26 -36.14 -15.68
N HIS A 209 -9.29 -35.29 -15.53
CA HIS A 209 -9.20 -33.85 -15.63
C HIS A 209 -9.10 -33.21 -14.25
N VAL A 210 -8.20 -32.25 -14.08
CA VAL A 210 -8.05 -31.47 -12.84
C VAL A 210 -8.39 -30.01 -13.12
N GLY A 211 -9.58 -29.56 -12.66
CA GLY A 211 -10.10 -28.25 -13.00
C GLY A 211 -9.48 -27.10 -12.20
N ALA A 212 -9.22 -27.31 -10.93
CA ALA A 212 -8.59 -26.35 -10.04
C ALA A 212 -8.06 -27.03 -8.78
N VAL A 213 -7.06 -26.46 -8.15
CA VAL A 213 -6.49 -26.92 -6.88
C VAL A 213 -6.36 -25.72 -5.93
N SER A 214 -6.49 -25.96 -4.64
CA SER A 214 -6.22 -24.95 -3.61
C SER A 214 -5.62 -25.62 -2.39
N LEU A 215 -4.66 -24.96 -1.76
CA LEU A 215 -4.05 -25.38 -0.50
C LEU A 215 -3.75 -24.15 0.35
N MET A 216 -4.32 -24.09 1.54
CA MET A 216 -4.12 -22.98 2.49
C MET A 216 -3.81 -23.52 3.88
N PRO A 217 -3.08 -22.76 4.73
CA PRO A 217 -3.02 -23.03 6.17
C PRO A 217 -4.44 -23.11 6.76
N ALA A 218 -4.69 -24.04 7.67
CA ALA A 218 -6.02 -24.24 8.24
C ALA A 218 -6.46 -23.11 9.19
N ASP A 219 -5.52 -22.36 9.67
CA ASP A 219 -5.69 -21.19 10.54
C ASP A 219 -5.82 -19.86 9.77
N ASN A 220 -5.91 -19.90 8.43
CA ASN A 220 -6.23 -18.71 7.65
C ASN A 220 -7.54 -18.07 8.13
N VAL A 221 -7.61 -16.74 8.05
CA VAL A 221 -8.79 -15.98 8.46
C VAL A 221 -9.58 -15.59 7.21
N GLU A 222 -10.62 -16.38 6.90
CA GLU A 222 -11.48 -16.15 5.73
C GLU A 222 -10.71 -16.04 4.40
N GLY A 223 -9.67 -16.86 4.23
CA GLY A 223 -8.80 -16.88 3.06
C GLY A 223 -7.55 -15.98 3.17
N PHE A 224 -7.44 -15.16 4.19
CA PHE A 224 -6.27 -14.31 4.43
C PHE A 224 -5.28 -14.96 5.40
N ARG A 225 -4.01 -14.65 5.25
CA ARG A 225 -2.94 -15.08 6.16
C ARG A 225 -3.18 -14.51 7.55
N ALA A 226 -3.32 -15.38 8.56
CA ALA A 226 -3.67 -14.98 9.92
C ALA A 226 -2.66 -14.01 10.53
N GLU A 227 -1.36 -14.26 10.33
CA GLU A 227 -0.27 -13.43 10.82
C GLU A 227 -0.27 -12.03 10.17
N VAL A 228 -0.64 -11.94 8.88
CA VAL A 228 -0.75 -10.68 8.16
C VAL A 228 -1.95 -9.87 8.64
N VAL A 229 -3.12 -10.50 8.78
CA VAL A 229 -4.31 -9.84 9.34
C VAL A 229 -4.03 -9.34 10.75
N ALA A 230 -3.35 -10.13 11.59
CA ALA A 230 -3.00 -9.73 12.94
C ALA A 230 -2.03 -8.53 12.97
N ALA A 231 -1.06 -8.46 12.04
CA ALA A 231 -0.15 -7.34 11.94
C ALA A 231 -0.86 -6.07 11.43
N LEU A 232 -1.61 -6.17 10.32
CA LEU A 232 -2.32 -5.02 9.73
C LEU A 232 -3.39 -4.45 10.66
N LYS A 233 -4.06 -5.28 11.45
CA LYS A 233 -5.06 -4.83 12.43
C LYS A 233 -4.48 -3.90 13.49
N GLN A 234 -3.22 -4.07 13.87
CA GLN A 234 -2.55 -3.21 14.84
C GLN A 234 -2.32 -1.77 14.34
N LEU A 235 -2.41 -1.53 13.03
CA LEU A 235 -2.24 -0.20 12.46
C LEU A 235 -3.43 0.73 12.77
N HIS A 236 -4.60 0.19 13.08
CA HIS A 236 -5.84 0.94 13.26
C HIS A 236 -6.09 1.92 12.10
N SER A 237 -5.74 1.50 10.87
CA SER A 237 -5.89 2.29 9.66
C SER A 237 -7.33 2.76 9.46
N GLY A 238 -7.53 3.94 8.87
CA GLY A 238 -8.87 4.47 8.64
C GLY A 238 -9.52 3.95 7.36
N VAL A 239 -8.73 3.67 6.32
CA VAL A 239 -9.21 3.34 4.98
C VAL A 239 -8.21 2.45 4.26
N TYR A 240 -8.71 1.58 3.38
CA TYR A 240 -7.91 0.79 2.44
C TYR A 240 -8.38 1.05 1.01
N ARG A 241 -7.44 1.35 0.09
CA ARG A 241 -7.68 1.56 -1.34
C ARG A 241 -7.37 0.28 -2.13
N PHE A 242 -8.25 -0.09 -3.11
CA PHE A 242 -8.18 -1.32 -3.92
C PHE A 242 -8.93 -1.12 -5.26
N PRO A 243 -8.71 -1.86 -6.33
CA PRO A 243 -7.79 -3.00 -6.50
C PRO A 243 -6.39 -2.57 -6.93
N GLY A 244 -6.13 -1.31 -7.04
CA GLY A 244 -4.84 -0.84 -7.46
C GLY A 244 -4.80 0.57 -7.97
N GLY A 245 -3.57 0.90 -8.32
CA GLY A 245 -3.09 1.96 -9.16
C GLY A 245 -3.22 1.55 -10.62
N ASN A 246 -2.07 1.29 -11.29
CA ASN A 246 -2.07 1.01 -12.73
C ASN A 246 -2.87 -0.25 -13.10
N PHE A 247 -2.87 -1.26 -12.25
CA PHE A 247 -3.64 -2.49 -12.46
C PHE A 247 -5.11 -2.23 -12.80
N VAL A 248 -5.77 -1.25 -12.16
CA VAL A 248 -7.21 -1.03 -12.34
C VAL A 248 -7.59 -0.71 -13.78
N SER A 249 -6.68 -0.14 -14.58
CA SER A 249 -6.98 0.33 -15.94
C SER A 249 -7.22 -0.77 -16.97
N GLY A 250 -6.78 -2.01 -16.66
CA GLY A 250 -7.07 -3.22 -17.45
C GLY A 250 -8.02 -4.21 -16.77
N TYR A 251 -8.48 -3.90 -15.56
CA TYR A 251 -9.19 -4.85 -14.70
C TYR A 251 -10.68 -4.97 -15.00
N GLU A 252 -11.16 -6.21 -15.25
CA GLU A 252 -12.59 -6.54 -15.30
C GLU A 252 -13.02 -7.15 -13.95
N TRP A 253 -13.74 -6.37 -13.15
CA TRP A 253 -14.13 -6.75 -11.80
C TRP A 253 -15.05 -7.97 -11.73
N ARG A 254 -15.80 -8.25 -12.83
CA ARG A 254 -16.71 -9.42 -12.88
C ARG A 254 -15.98 -10.75 -12.93
N ASP A 255 -14.74 -10.75 -13.41
CA ASP A 255 -13.91 -11.95 -13.42
C ASP A 255 -13.44 -12.36 -12.01
N ALA A 256 -13.59 -11.47 -11.03
CA ALA A 256 -13.13 -11.70 -9.67
C ALA A 256 -14.27 -11.72 -8.62
N ILE A 257 -15.48 -12.10 -9.02
CA ILE A 257 -16.61 -12.32 -8.11
C ILE A 257 -17.18 -13.74 -8.27
N GLY A 258 -17.97 -14.21 -7.29
CA GLY A 258 -18.54 -15.55 -7.28
C GLY A 258 -17.56 -16.64 -6.84
N ASP A 259 -17.76 -17.88 -7.31
CA ASP A 259 -16.91 -19.02 -6.93
C ASP A 259 -15.45 -18.84 -7.39
N PRO A 260 -14.44 -18.73 -6.48
CA PRO A 260 -13.04 -18.52 -6.85
C PRO A 260 -12.45 -19.57 -7.79
N ASP A 261 -12.98 -20.81 -7.76
CA ASP A 261 -12.50 -21.88 -8.64
C ASP A 261 -13.05 -21.77 -10.08
N LYS A 262 -14.04 -20.86 -10.29
CA LYS A 262 -14.64 -20.56 -11.59
C LYS A 262 -14.22 -19.21 -12.17
N ARG A 263 -13.44 -18.45 -11.43
CA ARG A 263 -12.91 -17.17 -11.90
C ARG A 263 -11.73 -17.42 -12.86
N PRO A 264 -11.72 -16.87 -14.07
CA PRO A 264 -10.68 -17.15 -15.05
C PRO A 264 -9.31 -16.62 -14.60
N PRO A 265 -8.23 -17.41 -14.69
CA PRO A 265 -6.88 -16.85 -14.60
C PRO A 265 -6.59 -16.06 -15.88
N ILE A 266 -6.04 -14.86 -15.75
CA ILE A 266 -5.73 -13.98 -16.88
C ILE A 266 -4.31 -13.45 -16.78
N MET A 267 -3.71 -13.10 -17.91
CA MET A 267 -2.48 -12.32 -17.95
C MET A 267 -2.81 -10.85 -17.73
N ASP A 268 -2.34 -10.28 -16.65
CA ASP A 268 -2.47 -8.84 -16.41
C ASP A 268 -1.64 -8.05 -17.43
N GLN A 269 -2.28 -7.08 -18.07
CA GLN A 269 -1.70 -6.30 -19.16
C GLN A 269 -0.76 -5.20 -18.67
N VAL A 270 -0.82 -4.84 -17.40
CA VAL A 270 -0.02 -3.76 -16.81
C VAL A 270 1.30 -4.31 -16.26
N TRP A 271 1.20 -5.31 -15.39
CA TRP A 271 2.36 -5.85 -14.66
C TRP A 271 2.91 -7.15 -15.25
N HIS A 272 2.28 -7.66 -16.32
CA HIS A 272 2.64 -8.90 -17.01
C HIS A 272 2.77 -10.09 -16.05
N ALA A 273 1.79 -10.26 -15.20
CA ALA A 273 1.72 -11.37 -14.24
C ALA A 273 0.37 -12.09 -14.35
N VAL A 274 0.37 -13.40 -14.13
CA VAL A 274 -0.88 -14.14 -14.08
C VAL A 274 -1.68 -13.74 -12.84
N GLN A 275 -2.91 -13.27 -13.07
CA GLN A 275 -3.88 -12.98 -12.03
C GLN A 275 -4.84 -14.15 -11.92
N PRO A 276 -4.88 -14.83 -10.77
CA PRO A 276 -5.82 -15.92 -10.55
C PRO A 276 -7.26 -15.42 -10.33
N ASN A 277 -7.47 -14.12 -10.14
CA ASN A 277 -8.74 -13.51 -9.74
C ASN A 277 -9.34 -14.09 -8.45
N ASP A 278 -8.48 -14.57 -7.55
CA ASP A 278 -8.92 -15.16 -6.27
C ASP A 278 -9.37 -14.11 -5.26
N VAL A 279 -8.79 -12.91 -5.33
CA VAL A 279 -9.13 -11.77 -4.49
C VAL A 279 -9.76 -10.68 -5.35
N GLY A 280 -11.05 -10.48 -5.17
CA GLY A 280 -11.82 -9.44 -5.83
C GLY A 280 -12.55 -8.56 -4.82
N THR A 281 -13.68 -7.99 -5.26
CA THR A 281 -14.47 -7.06 -4.43
C THR A 281 -14.94 -7.72 -3.13
N ASP A 282 -15.44 -8.96 -3.18
CA ASP A 282 -16.02 -9.62 -2.01
C ASP A 282 -14.95 -9.97 -0.95
N GLU A 283 -13.78 -10.40 -1.38
CA GLU A 283 -12.64 -10.67 -0.51
C GLU A 283 -12.07 -9.36 0.06
N PHE A 284 -11.99 -8.30 -0.76
CA PHE A 284 -11.56 -6.99 -0.26
C PHE A 284 -12.51 -6.45 0.82
N MET A 285 -13.81 -6.57 0.63
CA MET A 285 -14.80 -6.17 1.65
C MET A 285 -14.66 -7.02 2.93
N THR A 286 -14.35 -8.30 2.78
CA THR A 286 -14.04 -9.17 3.91
C THR A 286 -12.81 -8.70 4.66
N LEU A 287 -11.73 -8.35 3.95
CA LEU A 287 -10.51 -7.80 4.57
C LEU A 287 -10.82 -6.49 5.32
N CYS A 288 -11.55 -5.57 4.70
CA CYS A 288 -11.93 -4.30 5.36
C CYS A 288 -12.70 -4.53 6.66
N ARG A 289 -13.63 -5.48 6.67
CA ARG A 289 -14.37 -5.88 7.89
C ARG A 289 -13.44 -6.49 8.96
N LEU A 290 -12.52 -7.36 8.57
CA LEU A 290 -11.56 -7.98 9.50
C LEU A 290 -10.62 -6.94 10.15
N LEU A 291 -10.26 -5.91 9.41
CA LEU A 291 -9.36 -4.84 9.85
C LEU A 291 -10.08 -3.65 10.49
N ASP A 292 -11.41 -3.58 10.41
CA ASP A 292 -12.26 -2.45 10.84
C ASP A 292 -11.87 -1.13 10.13
N VAL A 293 -11.80 -1.18 8.79
CA VAL A 293 -11.42 -0.05 7.95
C VAL A 293 -12.48 0.25 6.88
N GLU A 294 -12.57 1.52 6.48
CA GLU A 294 -13.43 1.93 5.36
C GLU A 294 -12.87 1.44 4.02
N PRO A 295 -13.69 0.88 3.14
CA PRO A 295 -13.28 0.56 1.79
C PRO A 295 -13.20 1.81 0.91
N TYR A 296 -12.16 1.88 0.07
CA TYR A 296 -12.04 2.81 -1.03
C TYR A 296 -11.78 2.00 -2.31
N ILE A 297 -12.76 1.97 -3.21
CA ILE A 297 -12.67 1.21 -4.47
C ILE A 297 -12.39 2.16 -5.62
N THR A 298 -11.36 1.87 -6.42
CA THR A 298 -11.07 2.57 -7.67
C THR A 298 -11.70 1.81 -8.83
N VAL A 299 -12.42 2.52 -9.71
CA VAL A 299 -13.05 1.93 -10.91
C VAL A 299 -12.13 2.05 -12.13
N ASN A 300 -12.25 1.10 -13.07
CA ASN A 300 -11.51 1.10 -14.31
C ASN A 300 -11.96 2.25 -15.23
N ALA A 301 -11.22 3.37 -15.20
CA ALA A 301 -11.39 4.47 -16.18
C ALA A 301 -10.30 4.45 -17.27
N GLY A 302 -9.49 3.41 -17.36
CA GLY A 302 -8.59 3.16 -18.48
C GLY A 302 -9.36 2.59 -19.67
N PHE A 303 -9.50 1.27 -19.75
CA PHE A 303 -10.25 0.58 -20.80
C PHE A 303 -11.70 0.31 -20.44
N GLY A 304 -12.11 0.52 -19.18
CA GLY A 304 -13.49 0.40 -18.74
C GLY A 304 -14.36 1.60 -19.13
N ASP A 305 -15.64 1.48 -18.83
CA ASP A 305 -16.64 2.49 -19.11
C ASP A 305 -17.53 2.85 -17.90
N ALA A 306 -18.29 3.93 -18.04
CA ALA A 306 -19.14 4.46 -16.99
C ALA A 306 -20.29 3.51 -16.59
N TRP A 307 -20.74 2.65 -17.52
CA TRP A 307 -21.78 1.66 -17.23
C TRP A 307 -21.25 0.53 -16.35
N SER A 308 -20.07 -0.01 -16.67
CA SER A 308 -19.39 -1.01 -15.83
C SER A 308 -19.10 -0.47 -14.43
N ALA A 309 -18.63 0.79 -14.33
CA ALA A 309 -18.41 1.44 -13.04
C ALA A 309 -19.70 1.59 -12.22
N ALA A 310 -20.80 2.01 -12.83
CA ALA A 310 -22.10 2.13 -12.17
C ALA A 310 -22.62 0.75 -11.70
N GLN A 311 -22.37 -0.30 -12.47
CA GLN A 311 -22.73 -1.67 -12.06
C GLN A 311 -21.91 -2.17 -10.88
N LEU A 312 -20.64 -1.81 -10.79
CA LEU A 312 -19.82 -2.14 -9.62
C LEU A 312 -20.32 -1.39 -8.36
N VAL A 313 -20.72 -0.11 -8.50
CA VAL A 313 -21.37 0.63 -7.40
C VAL A 313 -22.68 -0.05 -6.99
N GLU A 314 -23.52 -0.44 -7.96
CA GLU A 314 -24.76 -1.17 -7.67
C GLU A 314 -24.49 -2.56 -7.06
N TYR A 315 -23.44 -3.26 -7.51
CA TYR A 315 -23.01 -4.53 -6.89
C TYR A 315 -22.65 -4.32 -5.43
N ALA A 316 -21.85 -3.32 -5.13
CA ALA A 316 -21.41 -3.04 -3.76
C ALA A 316 -22.56 -2.50 -2.87
N ASN A 317 -23.29 -1.49 -3.34
CA ASN A 317 -24.19 -0.70 -2.51
C ASN A 317 -25.69 -0.92 -2.77
N GLY A 318 -26.04 -1.53 -3.92
CA GLY A 318 -27.43 -1.75 -4.30
C GLY A 318 -28.15 -2.74 -3.39
N ALA A 319 -29.44 -2.53 -3.19
CA ALA A 319 -30.30 -3.48 -2.47
C ALA A 319 -30.35 -4.85 -3.19
N ALA A 320 -30.57 -5.93 -2.45
CA ALA A 320 -30.66 -7.28 -3.03
C ALA A 320 -31.78 -7.45 -4.09
N ALA A 321 -32.69 -6.50 -4.21
CA ALA A 321 -33.72 -6.46 -5.24
C ALA A 321 -33.22 -5.92 -6.60
N THR A 322 -32.11 -5.15 -6.62
CA THR A 322 -31.54 -4.62 -7.88
C THR A 322 -30.79 -5.72 -8.66
N PRO A 323 -30.55 -5.57 -9.96
CA PRO A 323 -29.83 -6.59 -10.73
C PRO A 323 -28.47 -6.99 -10.17
N MET A 324 -27.62 -6.03 -9.89
CA MET A 324 -26.28 -6.31 -9.36
C MET A 324 -26.31 -6.67 -7.87
N GLY A 325 -27.24 -6.12 -7.08
CA GLY A 325 -27.46 -6.53 -5.69
C GLY A 325 -27.94 -7.99 -5.57
N ARG A 326 -28.75 -8.49 -6.52
CA ARG A 326 -29.10 -9.92 -6.60
C ARG A 326 -27.89 -10.79 -6.91
N LEU A 327 -27.01 -10.34 -7.81
CA LEU A 327 -25.79 -11.07 -8.13
C LEU A 327 -24.88 -11.16 -6.89
N ARG A 328 -24.68 -10.05 -6.15
CA ARG A 328 -23.96 -10.07 -4.87
C ARG A 328 -24.60 -11.03 -3.88
N ALA A 329 -25.92 -11.00 -3.73
CA ALA A 329 -26.65 -11.89 -2.82
C ALA A 329 -26.50 -13.37 -3.21
N ALA A 330 -26.53 -13.69 -4.52
CA ALA A 330 -26.29 -15.03 -5.05
C ALA A 330 -24.85 -15.51 -4.78
N ASN A 331 -23.89 -14.59 -4.73
CA ASN A 331 -22.49 -14.85 -4.35
C ASN A 331 -22.29 -15.02 -2.83
N GLY A 332 -23.37 -14.97 -2.03
CA GLY A 332 -23.30 -15.19 -0.58
C GLY A 332 -23.32 -13.91 0.26
N HIS A 333 -23.42 -12.73 -0.35
CA HIS A 333 -23.35 -11.43 0.31
C HIS A 333 -24.68 -10.64 0.15
N PRO A 334 -25.77 -10.99 0.89
CA PRO A 334 -27.08 -10.39 0.69
C PRO A 334 -27.17 -8.92 1.11
N GLN A 335 -26.35 -8.49 2.07
CA GLN A 335 -26.35 -7.10 2.55
C GLN A 335 -25.46 -6.20 1.70
N PRO A 336 -25.87 -4.95 1.39
CA PRO A 336 -25.00 -3.96 0.79
C PRO A 336 -23.74 -3.70 1.61
N TYR A 337 -22.62 -3.50 0.94
CA TYR A 337 -21.34 -3.21 1.58
C TYR A 337 -21.21 -1.74 2.04
N GLN A 338 -22.02 -0.84 1.48
CA GLN A 338 -22.06 0.58 1.82
C GLN A 338 -20.70 1.28 1.59
N VAL A 339 -20.04 0.96 0.49
CA VAL A 339 -18.77 1.58 0.10
C VAL A 339 -18.96 3.07 -0.14
N LYS A 340 -18.26 3.88 0.65
CA LYS A 340 -18.38 5.34 0.63
C LYS A 340 -17.46 5.98 -0.41
N PHE A 341 -16.20 5.56 -0.51
CA PHE A 341 -15.16 6.20 -1.31
C PHE A 341 -14.93 5.47 -2.63
N TRP A 342 -14.98 6.24 -3.73
CA TRP A 342 -14.85 5.71 -5.08
C TRP A 342 -13.91 6.56 -5.92
N GLY A 343 -12.78 5.98 -6.36
CA GLY A 343 -11.85 6.61 -7.28
C GLY A 343 -12.28 6.43 -8.73
N VAL A 344 -12.21 7.47 -9.53
CA VAL A 344 -12.48 7.44 -10.96
C VAL A 344 -11.17 7.34 -11.73
N GLY A 345 -10.69 6.11 -11.92
CA GLY A 345 -9.42 5.82 -12.59
C GLY A 345 -8.20 6.04 -11.72
N ASN A 346 -7.04 5.78 -12.32
CA ASN A 346 -5.72 5.95 -11.74
C ASN A 346 -4.78 6.57 -12.77
N GLU A 347 -4.08 7.64 -12.41
CA GLU A 347 -3.01 8.29 -13.19
C GLU A 347 -3.27 8.40 -14.71
N PRO A 348 -4.47 8.74 -15.20
CA PRO A 348 -4.78 8.74 -16.63
C PRO A 348 -3.98 9.77 -17.43
N TRP A 349 -3.22 10.59 -16.76
CA TRP A 349 -2.29 11.59 -17.27
C TRP A 349 -0.91 11.02 -17.63
N GLY A 350 -0.54 9.85 -17.10
CA GLY A 350 0.77 9.23 -17.33
C GLY A 350 0.78 8.37 -18.59
N ASP A 351 1.80 8.50 -19.43
CA ASP A 351 1.96 7.73 -20.66
C ASP A 351 2.28 6.24 -20.44
N TRP A 352 2.61 5.86 -19.20
CA TRP A 352 2.74 4.48 -18.74
C TRP A 352 1.41 3.81 -18.39
N GLN A 353 0.31 4.59 -18.29
CA GLN A 353 -0.99 4.11 -17.87
C GLN A 353 -1.81 3.59 -19.06
N LEU A 354 -2.40 2.40 -18.94
CA LEU A 354 -3.36 1.93 -19.93
C LEU A 354 -4.56 2.90 -20.00
N GLY A 355 -4.92 3.28 -21.22
CA GLY A 355 -6.01 4.24 -21.44
C GLY A 355 -5.62 5.70 -21.14
N PHE A 356 -4.32 6.01 -21.14
CA PHE A 356 -3.78 7.38 -21.12
C PHE A 356 -4.47 8.27 -22.16
N ILE A 357 -4.92 9.46 -21.73
CA ILE A 357 -5.61 10.46 -22.57
C ILE A 357 -5.29 11.88 -22.08
N PRO A 358 -5.42 12.91 -22.94
CA PRO A 358 -5.30 14.31 -22.52
C PRO A 358 -6.38 14.72 -21.51
N VAL A 359 -6.09 15.72 -20.67
CA VAL A 359 -6.98 16.19 -19.60
C VAL A 359 -8.38 16.54 -20.10
N ALA A 360 -8.50 17.26 -21.21
CA ALA A 360 -9.81 17.66 -21.78
C ALA A 360 -10.70 16.45 -22.12
N GLN A 361 -10.12 15.34 -22.53
CA GLN A 361 -10.86 14.10 -22.75
C GLN A 361 -11.20 13.41 -21.44
N PHE A 362 -10.29 13.46 -20.46
CA PHE A 362 -10.54 12.87 -19.15
C PHE A 362 -11.63 13.63 -18.39
N GLU A 363 -11.74 14.93 -18.50
CA GLU A 363 -12.83 15.74 -17.93
C GLU A 363 -14.21 15.23 -18.39
N LEU A 364 -14.37 14.98 -19.69
CA LEU A 364 -15.60 14.40 -20.24
C LEU A 364 -15.86 13.00 -19.69
N LYS A 365 -14.81 12.16 -19.68
CA LYS A 365 -14.88 10.79 -19.19
C LYS A 365 -15.22 10.77 -17.69
N HIS A 366 -14.54 11.57 -16.87
CA HIS A 366 -14.81 11.71 -15.44
C HIS A 366 -16.26 12.10 -15.17
N ASN A 367 -16.77 13.12 -15.86
CA ASN A 367 -18.15 13.57 -15.69
C ASN A 367 -19.17 12.50 -16.10
N MET A 368 -18.89 11.67 -17.12
CA MET A 368 -19.74 10.55 -17.50
C MET A 368 -19.75 9.47 -16.41
N PHE A 369 -18.59 9.10 -15.88
CA PHE A 369 -18.46 8.14 -14.79
C PHE A 369 -19.19 8.64 -13.54
N ALA A 370 -18.92 9.87 -13.11
CA ALA A 370 -19.52 10.46 -11.93
C ALA A 370 -21.06 10.46 -12.00
N LYS A 371 -21.64 10.85 -13.13
CA LYS A 371 -23.10 10.84 -13.32
C LYS A 371 -23.68 9.43 -13.27
N ALA A 372 -23.02 8.46 -13.90
CA ALA A 372 -23.49 7.08 -13.93
C ALA A 372 -23.39 6.43 -12.54
N MET A 373 -22.27 6.61 -11.85
CA MET A 373 -22.02 6.06 -10.51
C MET A 373 -22.97 6.67 -9.46
N ARG A 374 -23.17 8.01 -9.47
CA ARG A 374 -24.14 8.68 -8.57
C ARG A 374 -25.60 8.36 -8.88
N LYS A 375 -25.91 7.93 -10.11
CA LYS A 375 -27.23 7.39 -10.42
C LYS A 375 -27.47 6.04 -9.76
N ALA A 376 -26.44 5.21 -9.61
CA ALA A 376 -26.51 3.95 -8.90
C ALA A 376 -26.58 4.15 -7.39
N ASP A 377 -25.78 5.09 -6.84
CA ASP A 377 -25.83 5.49 -5.43
C ASP A 377 -25.44 6.97 -5.27
N PRO A 378 -26.40 7.85 -4.94
CA PRO A 378 -26.14 9.29 -4.80
C PRO A 378 -25.31 9.68 -3.54
N ALA A 379 -25.14 8.76 -2.58
CA ALA A 379 -24.44 9.03 -1.32
C ALA A 379 -22.93 8.87 -1.41
N ILE A 380 -22.41 8.28 -2.49
CA ILE A 380 -20.96 8.02 -2.66
C ILE A 380 -20.14 9.29 -2.76
N LYS A 381 -18.88 9.17 -2.32
CA LYS A 381 -17.87 10.21 -2.44
C LYS A 381 -16.93 9.87 -3.59
N LEU A 382 -16.91 10.75 -4.59
CA LEU A 382 -16.11 10.57 -5.79
C LEU A 382 -14.75 11.25 -5.66
N ILE A 383 -13.71 10.49 -5.95
CA ILE A 383 -12.32 10.92 -5.92
C ILE A 383 -11.82 10.99 -7.37
N ALA A 384 -11.51 12.20 -7.84
CA ALA A 384 -11.01 12.41 -9.20
C ALA A 384 -9.50 12.16 -9.25
N ALA A 385 -9.02 11.46 -10.26
CA ALA A 385 -7.59 11.20 -10.46
C ALA A 385 -6.90 12.51 -10.90
N GLY A 386 -6.22 13.16 -9.96
CA GLY A 386 -5.49 14.41 -10.14
C GLY A 386 -4.01 14.20 -10.48
N ALA A 387 -3.35 15.28 -10.87
CA ALA A 387 -1.91 15.44 -10.95
C ALA A 387 -1.58 16.92 -10.92
N MET A 388 -1.03 17.40 -9.84
CA MET A 388 -0.53 18.77 -9.72
C MET A 388 0.76 18.98 -10.53
N PRO A 389 1.21 20.22 -10.78
CA PRO A 389 2.37 20.49 -11.62
C PRO A 389 3.65 19.75 -11.25
N ASP A 390 3.82 19.39 -9.98
CA ASP A 390 4.97 18.58 -9.51
C ASP A 390 4.91 17.12 -10.04
N ASP A 391 3.71 16.53 -10.15
CA ASP A 391 3.52 15.20 -10.74
C ASP A 391 3.61 15.22 -12.27
N MET A 392 3.09 16.25 -12.90
CA MET A 392 3.15 16.42 -14.35
C MET A 392 4.58 16.51 -14.90
N ALA A 393 5.53 16.77 -14.01
CA ALA A 393 6.95 16.69 -14.30
C ALA A 393 7.39 15.33 -14.83
N GLY A 394 6.86 14.27 -14.27
CA GLY A 394 7.16 12.90 -14.68
C GLY A 394 6.54 12.52 -16.03
N ALA A 395 5.47 13.20 -16.43
CA ALA A 395 4.73 12.93 -17.67
C ALA A 395 5.19 13.75 -18.90
N ASN A 396 6.28 14.50 -18.82
CA ASN A 396 6.78 15.40 -19.86
C ASN A 396 5.75 16.47 -20.37
N GLN A 397 4.70 16.71 -19.61
CA GLN A 397 3.62 17.65 -19.96
C GLN A 397 3.77 19.00 -19.24
N ALA A 398 4.67 19.10 -18.27
CA ALA A 398 4.88 20.34 -17.53
C ALA A 398 5.67 21.37 -18.35
N LYS A 399 5.26 22.64 -18.23
CA LYS A 399 6.04 23.77 -18.77
C LYS A 399 7.40 23.84 -18.09
N ARG A 400 8.44 24.08 -18.88
CA ARG A 400 9.80 24.21 -18.40
C ARG A 400 10.40 25.55 -18.75
N LEU A 401 11.10 26.14 -17.80
CA LEU A 401 11.92 27.31 -18.00
C LEU A 401 13.31 27.01 -17.44
N ASN A 402 14.34 27.09 -18.29
CA ASN A 402 15.73 26.76 -17.91
C ASN A 402 15.87 25.37 -17.26
N GLY A 403 15.19 24.36 -17.80
CA GLY A 403 15.21 22.98 -17.28
C GLY A 403 14.42 22.74 -16.00
N GLN A 404 13.75 23.77 -15.47
CA GLN A 404 12.92 23.64 -14.26
C GLN A 404 11.44 23.70 -14.59
N ILE A 405 10.66 22.94 -13.82
CA ILE A 405 9.20 22.95 -13.97
C ILE A 405 8.68 24.27 -13.42
N VAL A 406 7.96 24.97 -14.27
CA VAL A 406 7.26 26.19 -13.89
C VAL A 406 5.78 25.92 -13.99
N PRO A 407 4.99 26.06 -12.91
CA PRO A 407 3.56 25.89 -12.95
C PRO A 407 2.94 26.87 -13.99
N ASP A 408 2.13 26.32 -14.87
CA ASP A 408 1.34 27.09 -15.84
C ASP A 408 -0.14 26.83 -15.57
N TYR A 409 -0.59 27.37 -14.44
CA TYR A 409 -1.92 27.08 -13.89
C TYR A 409 -3.03 27.36 -14.88
N LEU A 410 -3.97 26.41 -15.01
CA LEU A 410 -5.11 26.41 -15.93
C LEU A 410 -4.72 26.38 -17.43
N SER A 411 -3.46 26.11 -17.74
CA SER A 411 -3.06 25.77 -19.10
C SER A 411 -3.54 24.37 -19.48
N ALA A 412 -3.44 24.00 -20.76
CA ALA A 412 -3.79 22.67 -21.23
C ALA A 412 -2.95 21.54 -20.61
N GLY A 413 -1.81 21.88 -19.99
CA GLY A 413 -0.94 20.93 -19.28
C GLY A 413 -1.16 20.87 -17.75
N ASP A 414 -2.05 21.70 -17.21
CA ASP A 414 -2.37 21.70 -15.78
C ASP A 414 -3.55 20.74 -15.48
N TRP A 415 -3.23 19.51 -15.17
CA TRP A 415 -4.22 18.46 -15.03
C TRP A 415 -5.21 18.72 -13.88
N SER A 416 -4.73 18.85 -12.65
CA SER A 416 -5.59 19.08 -11.48
C SER A 416 -6.33 20.41 -11.54
N GLY A 417 -5.69 21.47 -12.05
CA GLY A 417 -6.32 22.78 -12.23
C GLY A 417 -7.52 22.73 -13.16
N ASN A 418 -7.41 22.03 -14.30
CA ASN A 418 -8.49 21.88 -15.26
C ASN A 418 -9.63 21.00 -14.70
N LEU A 419 -9.32 19.90 -14.00
CA LEU A 419 -10.36 19.08 -13.33
C LEU A 419 -11.15 19.92 -12.32
N LEU A 420 -10.47 20.69 -11.48
CA LEU A 420 -11.12 21.56 -10.50
C LEU A 420 -11.93 22.68 -11.14
N ALA A 421 -11.50 23.19 -12.31
CA ALA A 421 -12.23 24.23 -13.03
C ALA A 421 -13.48 23.71 -13.76
N HIS A 422 -13.42 22.49 -14.32
CA HIS A 422 -14.46 22.01 -15.26
C HIS A 422 -15.31 20.85 -14.70
N CYS A 423 -14.83 20.15 -13.64
CA CYS A 423 -15.51 18.99 -13.08
C CYS A 423 -15.95 19.19 -11.62
N LEU A 424 -15.84 20.39 -11.07
CA LEU A 424 -16.01 20.70 -9.65
C LEU A 424 -17.26 20.09 -9.02
N ASP A 425 -18.41 20.09 -9.73
CA ASP A 425 -19.68 19.55 -9.23
C ASP A 425 -19.63 18.03 -9.04
N ASN A 426 -18.74 17.36 -9.74
CA ASN A 426 -18.61 15.92 -9.79
C ASN A 426 -17.40 15.37 -8.99
N ILE A 427 -16.74 16.22 -8.21
CA ILE A 427 -15.59 15.86 -7.37
C ILE A 427 -15.91 16.12 -5.91
N ASP A 428 -15.67 15.13 -5.05
CA ASP A 428 -15.70 15.29 -3.59
C ASP A 428 -14.30 15.39 -3.00
N LEU A 429 -13.32 14.64 -3.56
CA LEU A 429 -11.89 14.72 -3.24
C LEU A 429 -11.07 14.67 -4.52
N LEU A 430 -9.88 15.25 -4.46
CA LEU A 430 -8.89 15.18 -5.53
C LEU A 430 -7.79 14.20 -5.14
N SER A 431 -7.60 13.14 -5.92
CA SER A 431 -6.49 12.20 -5.76
C SER A 431 -5.19 12.88 -6.17
N GLU A 432 -4.19 12.79 -5.32
CA GLU A 432 -2.83 13.26 -5.62
C GLU A 432 -1.84 12.22 -5.14
N HIS A 433 -0.76 12.04 -5.89
CA HIS A 433 0.28 11.07 -5.59
C HIS A 433 1.61 11.77 -5.36
N PHE A 434 2.53 11.13 -4.64
CA PHE A 434 3.94 11.45 -4.71
C PHE A 434 4.81 10.25 -4.34
N TYR A 435 5.97 10.19 -4.99
CA TYR A 435 7.01 9.24 -4.64
C TYR A 435 8.33 9.97 -4.46
N ALA A 436 8.80 10.07 -3.20
CA ALA A 436 10.15 10.51 -2.94
C ALA A 436 11.14 9.45 -3.41
N THR A 437 12.24 9.86 -4.05
CA THR A 437 13.25 8.92 -4.59
C THR A 437 14.58 9.07 -3.86
N ALA A 438 15.13 7.95 -3.40
CA ALA A 438 16.39 7.93 -2.66
C ALA A 438 17.57 8.26 -3.59
N GLY A 439 18.08 9.50 -3.49
CA GLY A 439 19.30 9.93 -4.18
C GLY A 439 19.18 10.08 -5.69
N GLN A 440 17.99 10.03 -6.26
CA GLN A 440 17.74 10.21 -7.70
C GLN A 440 16.60 11.18 -7.94
N ARG A 441 16.67 11.95 -9.01
CA ARG A 441 15.57 12.73 -9.57
C ARG A 441 15.35 12.34 -11.03
N PHE A 442 14.16 12.50 -11.54
CA PHE A 442 13.94 12.37 -12.97
C PHE A 442 14.42 13.64 -13.67
N ASP A 443 15.32 13.49 -14.64
CA ASP A 443 15.80 14.55 -15.48
C ASP A 443 15.06 14.47 -16.83
N ASN A 444 14.13 15.36 -17.01
CA ASN A 444 13.25 15.32 -18.17
C ASN A 444 13.91 15.75 -19.48
N GLU A 445 15.03 16.49 -19.42
CA GLU A 445 15.82 16.80 -20.63
C GLU A 445 16.52 15.55 -21.14
N LYS A 446 16.91 14.67 -20.21
CA LYS A 446 17.59 13.41 -20.52
C LYS A 446 16.63 12.23 -20.63
N GLY A 447 15.36 12.41 -20.26
CA GLY A 447 14.40 11.32 -20.19
C GLY A 447 14.81 10.17 -19.24
N ALA A 448 15.60 10.46 -18.21
CA ALA A 448 16.22 9.45 -17.36
C ALA A 448 16.35 9.90 -15.89
N LYS A 449 16.40 8.94 -14.97
CA LYS A 449 16.74 9.20 -13.58
C LYS A 449 18.24 9.57 -13.45
N VAL A 450 18.52 10.70 -12.84
CA VAL A 450 19.89 11.18 -12.56
C VAL A 450 20.10 11.34 -11.06
N PRO A 451 21.34 11.23 -10.55
CA PRO A 451 21.62 11.49 -9.15
C PRO A 451 21.21 12.92 -8.75
N THR A 452 20.62 13.09 -7.57
CA THR A 452 20.27 14.42 -7.00
C THR A 452 21.47 15.18 -6.47
N GLY A 453 22.66 14.59 -6.48
CA GLY A 453 23.86 15.09 -5.82
C GLY A 453 23.92 14.71 -4.32
N PRO A 454 24.98 15.08 -3.63
CA PRO A 454 25.11 14.78 -2.22
C PRO A 454 24.03 15.53 -1.42
N GLN A 455 23.29 14.78 -0.61
CA GLN A 455 22.30 15.29 0.34
C GLN A 455 22.74 14.94 1.75
N THR A 456 22.50 15.83 2.70
CA THR A 456 22.57 15.46 4.12
C THR A 456 21.41 14.52 4.45
N LEU A 457 21.55 13.75 5.52
CA LEU A 457 20.46 12.85 5.97
C LEU A 457 19.17 13.64 6.26
N VAL A 458 19.30 14.80 6.89
CA VAL A 458 18.16 15.70 7.20
C VAL A 458 17.45 16.19 5.94
N GLU A 459 18.18 16.56 4.89
CA GLU A 459 17.57 16.95 3.61
C GLU A 459 16.87 15.78 2.93
N TRP A 460 17.46 14.59 3.02
CA TRP A 460 16.85 13.37 2.48
C TRP A 460 15.55 13.04 3.21
N GLU A 461 15.55 13.07 4.54
CA GLU A 461 14.36 12.75 5.36
C GLU A 461 13.27 13.83 5.26
N ARG A 462 13.63 15.07 4.91
CA ARG A 462 12.69 16.17 4.71
C ARG A 462 11.97 16.12 3.36
N ALA A 463 12.45 15.33 2.40
CA ALA A 463 11.93 15.31 1.05
C ALA A 463 10.43 14.97 0.94
N PRO A 464 9.88 13.94 1.63
CA PRO A 464 8.44 13.66 1.59
C PRO A 464 7.59 14.83 2.11
N ALA A 465 7.99 15.47 3.20
CA ALA A 465 7.29 16.64 3.74
C ALA A 465 7.29 17.82 2.74
N SER A 466 8.39 18.00 1.98
CA SER A 466 8.45 19.01 0.92
C SER A 466 7.46 18.71 -0.20
N LEU A 467 7.23 17.43 -0.55
CA LEU A 467 6.25 17.03 -1.56
C LEU A 467 4.81 17.25 -1.07
N VAL A 468 4.54 16.99 0.21
CA VAL A 468 3.25 17.36 0.83
C VAL A 468 3.07 18.88 0.79
N ARG A 469 4.06 19.65 1.20
CA ARG A 469 3.99 21.12 1.23
C ARG A 469 3.77 21.74 -0.13
N VAL A 470 4.39 21.25 -1.19
CA VAL A 470 4.25 21.81 -2.53
C VAL A 470 2.85 21.64 -3.09
N LYS A 471 2.17 20.51 -2.78
CA LYS A 471 0.76 20.30 -3.18
C LYS A 471 -0.17 21.29 -2.47
N TYR A 472 0.08 21.57 -1.20
CA TYR A 472 -0.66 22.63 -0.50
C TYR A 472 -0.47 24.00 -1.17
N GLU A 473 0.75 24.38 -1.55
CA GLU A 473 1.02 25.66 -2.23
C GLU A 473 0.36 25.71 -3.62
N HIS A 474 0.37 24.63 -4.39
CA HIS A 474 -0.38 24.54 -5.64
C HIS A 474 -1.90 24.73 -5.43
N TYR A 475 -2.44 24.08 -4.39
CA TYR A 475 -3.85 24.22 -4.07
C TYR A 475 -4.23 25.67 -3.69
N GLN A 476 -3.37 26.38 -2.94
CA GLN A 476 -3.56 27.79 -2.63
C GLN A 476 -3.61 28.67 -3.91
N GLU A 477 -2.84 28.31 -4.93
CA GLU A 477 -2.88 29.00 -6.21
C GLU A 477 -4.19 28.69 -6.98
N TYR A 478 -4.71 27.47 -6.91
CA TYR A 478 -6.03 27.13 -7.47
C TYR A 478 -7.16 27.88 -6.78
N LEU A 479 -7.12 28.02 -5.46
CA LEU A 479 -8.09 28.82 -4.70
C LEU A 479 -8.15 30.29 -5.16
N LYS A 480 -7.05 30.85 -5.65
CA LYS A 480 -6.99 32.22 -6.18
C LYS A 480 -7.59 32.32 -7.59
N ARG A 481 -7.47 31.27 -8.39
CA ARG A 481 -7.76 31.27 -9.85
C ARG A 481 -9.09 30.64 -10.22
N ILE A 482 -9.64 29.74 -9.41
CA ILE A 482 -10.88 29.01 -9.68
C ILE A 482 -11.99 29.55 -8.77
N PRO A 483 -12.89 30.40 -9.28
CA PRO A 483 -13.87 31.11 -8.44
C PRO A 483 -14.76 30.20 -7.60
N GLY A 484 -15.17 29.05 -8.14
CA GLY A 484 -16.05 28.10 -7.47
C GLY A 484 -15.38 27.33 -6.32
N LEU A 485 -14.05 27.20 -6.35
CA LEU A 485 -13.33 26.34 -5.42
C LEU A 485 -13.35 26.84 -3.96
N LYS A 486 -13.45 28.17 -3.73
CA LYS A 486 -13.61 28.74 -2.38
C LYS A 486 -14.98 28.43 -1.80
N ALA A 487 -16.02 28.39 -2.63
CA ALA A 487 -17.38 28.09 -2.18
C ALA A 487 -17.60 26.58 -1.97
N LYS A 488 -16.90 25.76 -2.77
CA LYS A 488 -16.91 24.29 -2.67
C LYS A 488 -15.46 23.81 -2.61
N PRO A 489 -14.79 23.85 -1.46
CA PRO A 489 -13.44 23.30 -1.32
C PRO A 489 -13.43 21.81 -1.63
N VAL A 490 -12.43 21.37 -2.39
CA VAL A 490 -12.18 19.95 -2.71
C VAL A 490 -10.90 19.52 -1.99
N PRO A 491 -11.01 18.76 -0.91
CA PRO A 491 -9.84 18.28 -0.19
C PRO A 491 -9.06 17.24 -0.99
N ILE A 492 -7.81 17.03 -0.60
CA ILE A 492 -6.90 16.06 -1.20
C ILE A 492 -7.08 14.69 -0.56
N SER A 493 -7.15 13.68 -1.42
CA SER A 493 -6.85 12.28 -1.14
C SER A 493 -5.42 12.01 -1.59
N LEU A 494 -4.46 11.93 -0.66
CA LEU A 494 -3.09 11.59 -0.96
C LEU A 494 -2.97 10.06 -0.98
N ASP A 495 -3.49 9.43 -2.03
CA ASP A 495 -3.83 8.02 -2.03
C ASP A 495 -2.82 7.09 -2.72
N GLU A 496 -1.67 7.65 -3.12
CA GLU A 496 -0.41 6.93 -3.32
C GLU A 496 0.76 7.78 -2.84
N TRP A 497 1.49 7.30 -1.86
CA TRP A 497 2.69 7.98 -1.42
C TRP A 497 3.66 7.04 -0.71
N ALA A 498 4.94 7.20 -1.00
CA ALA A 498 6.02 6.46 -0.35
C ALA A 498 7.40 7.06 -0.67
N TYR A 499 8.42 6.49 -0.06
CA TYR A 499 9.81 6.65 -0.45
C TYR A 499 10.26 5.45 -1.28
N ILE A 500 10.54 5.66 -2.59
CA ILE A 500 10.98 4.59 -3.49
C ILE A 500 12.50 4.43 -3.42
N GLY A 501 12.98 3.16 -3.38
CA GLY A 501 14.40 2.82 -3.38
C GLY A 501 15.09 2.91 -2.02
N ALA A 502 14.33 3.20 -0.96
CA ALA A 502 14.80 3.02 0.41
C ALA A 502 14.55 1.56 0.87
N PRO A 503 15.39 0.99 1.75
CA PRO A 503 15.14 -0.34 2.31
C PRO A 503 13.80 -0.34 3.08
N PRO A 504 12.81 -1.18 2.69
CA PRO A 504 11.44 -1.06 3.20
C PRO A 504 11.30 -1.36 4.70
N ASN A 505 12.21 -2.16 5.27
CA ASN A 505 12.21 -2.53 6.69
C ASN A 505 13.28 -1.81 7.51
N SER A 506 13.91 -0.75 6.96
CA SER A 506 14.91 0.07 7.65
C SER A 506 14.26 1.24 8.39
N TYR A 507 14.80 1.60 9.53
CA TYR A 507 14.38 2.78 10.28
C TYR A 507 14.61 4.10 9.54
N LYS A 508 15.51 4.14 8.56
CA LYS A 508 15.90 5.34 7.82
C LYS A 508 14.72 6.15 7.27
N VAL A 509 13.64 5.47 6.86
CA VAL A 509 12.45 6.16 6.31
C VAL A 509 11.51 6.69 7.38
N VAL A 510 11.65 6.28 8.64
CA VAL A 510 10.72 6.61 9.73
C VAL A 510 10.68 8.11 10.02
N PRO A 511 11.83 8.82 10.20
CA PRO A 511 11.81 10.27 10.35
C PRO A 511 11.18 11.00 9.15
N ALA A 512 11.40 10.49 7.94
CA ALA A 512 10.85 11.08 6.73
C ALA A 512 9.31 11.00 6.69
N TYR A 513 8.73 9.85 7.06
CA TYR A 513 7.28 9.69 7.11
C TYR A 513 6.67 10.42 8.30
N ALA A 514 7.34 10.50 9.45
CA ALA A 514 6.92 11.33 10.56
C ALA A 514 6.80 12.81 10.15
N TRP A 515 7.80 13.32 9.40
CA TRP A 515 7.79 14.69 8.90
C TRP A 515 6.65 14.93 7.89
N ALA A 516 6.38 13.96 7.01
CA ALA A 516 5.24 14.02 6.10
C ALA A 516 3.91 14.08 6.86
N PHE A 517 3.74 13.28 7.92
CA PHE A 517 2.57 13.37 8.79
C PHE A 517 2.42 14.74 9.43
N HIS A 518 3.49 15.28 10.00
CA HIS A 518 3.45 16.62 10.60
C HIS A 518 3.02 17.69 9.59
N GLU A 519 3.45 17.56 8.33
CA GLU A 519 3.04 18.52 7.30
C GLU A 519 1.56 18.32 6.90
N MET A 520 1.06 17.09 6.81
CA MET A 520 -0.37 16.82 6.60
C MET A 520 -1.21 17.36 7.78
N PHE A 521 -0.73 17.26 9.02
CA PHE A 521 -1.45 17.77 10.20
C PHE A 521 -1.58 19.28 10.20
N ARG A 522 -0.53 20.01 9.77
CA ARG A 522 -0.55 21.48 9.63
C ARG A 522 -1.56 21.95 8.59
N HIS A 523 -1.87 21.09 7.63
CA HIS A 523 -2.82 21.33 6.53
C HIS A 523 -3.99 20.35 6.57
N SER A 524 -4.49 20.07 7.77
CA SER A 524 -5.62 19.14 8.01
C SER A 524 -6.94 19.61 7.41
N ASP A 525 -7.07 20.90 7.06
CA ASP A 525 -8.15 21.45 6.26
C ASP A 525 -8.15 20.89 4.81
N LEU A 526 -6.99 20.56 4.28
CA LEU A 526 -6.81 20.10 2.91
C LEU A 526 -6.66 18.57 2.82
N TYR A 527 -5.81 17.96 3.66
CA TYR A 527 -5.54 16.51 3.59
C TYR A 527 -6.59 15.73 4.38
N GLN A 528 -7.51 15.07 3.67
CA GLN A 528 -8.63 14.34 4.30
C GLN A 528 -8.53 12.82 4.15
N LEU A 529 -7.72 12.32 3.23
CA LEU A 529 -7.46 10.90 3.04
C LEU A 529 -5.99 10.71 2.62
N GLY A 530 -5.39 9.63 3.06
CA GLY A 530 -4.09 9.14 2.62
C GLY A 530 -4.14 7.63 2.45
N ALA A 531 -3.42 7.09 1.48
CA ALA A 531 -3.23 5.65 1.37
C ALA A 531 -1.78 5.34 1.01
N PHE A 532 -1.06 4.81 2.00
CA PHE A 532 0.38 4.53 1.88
C PHE A 532 0.64 3.36 0.94
N THR A 533 1.66 3.46 0.12
CA THR A 533 2.04 2.49 -0.90
C THR A 533 3.17 1.58 -0.40
N PHE A 534 2.90 0.36 0.04
CA PHE A 534 1.68 -0.44 0.11
C PHE A 534 1.42 -0.94 1.54
N ALA A 535 0.23 -1.53 1.81
CA ALA A 535 -0.08 -2.12 3.12
C ALA A 535 0.97 -3.16 3.57
N THR A 536 1.51 -3.96 2.66
CA THR A 536 2.59 -4.91 2.96
C THR A 536 3.93 -4.23 3.27
N ALA A 537 4.15 -2.99 2.85
CA ALA A 537 5.33 -2.21 3.24
C ALA A 537 5.31 -1.78 4.73
N MET A 538 4.20 -1.99 5.43
CA MET A 538 4.10 -1.82 6.89
C MET A 538 4.68 -2.99 7.68
N MET A 539 5.04 -4.08 7.01
CA MET A 539 5.43 -5.33 7.64
C MET A 539 6.78 -5.82 7.13
N SER A 540 7.44 -6.58 7.99
CA SER A 540 8.45 -7.55 7.59
C SER A 540 7.80 -8.91 7.63
N GLU A 541 7.75 -9.58 6.48
CA GLU A 541 7.07 -10.85 6.34
C GLU A 541 7.94 -11.90 5.63
N ASN A 542 7.64 -13.15 5.92
CA ASN A 542 8.07 -14.31 5.17
C ASN A 542 6.85 -15.20 4.87
N ARG A 543 7.04 -16.41 4.39
CA ARG A 543 5.92 -17.28 3.99
C ARG A 543 5.04 -17.76 5.15
N THR A 544 5.46 -17.59 6.40
CA THR A 544 4.77 -18.14 7.58
C THR A 544 4.61 -17.17 8.74
N ASP A 545 5.29 -16.02 8.68
CA ASP A 545 5.30 -15.02 9.75
C ASP A 545 5.19 -13.61 9.19
N ALA A 546 4.57 -12.72 9.94
CA ALA A 546 4.52 -11.27 9.64
C ALA A 546 4.55 -10.47 10.94
N VAL A 547 5.34 -9.40 10.96
CA VAL A 547 5.43 -8.46 12.08
C VAL A 547 5.49 -7.04 11.54
N LEU A 548 4.99 -6.06 12.30
CA LEU A 548 5.15 -4.66 11.91
C LEU A 548 6.64 -4.31 11.82
N ASN A 549 7.03 -3.67 10.73
CA ASN A 549 8.36 -3.13 10.56
C ASN A 549 8.45 -1.71 11.16
N PRO A 550 9.58 -1.00 11.09
CA PRO A 550 9.71 0.34 11.66
C PRO A 550 8.67 1.33 11.11
N THR A 551 8.30 1.25 9.82
CA THR A 551 7.24 2.08 9.22
C THR A 551 5.88 1.76 9.84
N GLY A 552 5.53 0.49 9.96
CA GLY A 552 4.29 0.06 10.60
C GLY A 552 4.20 0.49 12.06
N LEU A 553 5.31 0.39 12.81
CA LEU A 553 5.37 0.88 14.20
C LEU A 553 5.15 2.40 14.28
N LEU A 554 5.68 3.17 13.33
CA LEU A 554 5.44 4.62 13.26
C LEU A 554 3.96 4.94 13.05
N PHE A 555 3.32 4.30 12.07
CA PHE A 555 1.89 4.50 11.78
C PHE A 555 1.05 4.17 13.00
N LYS A 556 1.30 3.00 13.63
CA LYS A 556 0.64 2.60 14.86
C LYS A 556 0.84 3.64 15.97
N MET A 557 2.07 4.10 16.22
CA MET A 557 2.40 5.05 17.28
C MET A 557 1.66 6.38 17.09
N TYR A 558 1.62 6.93 15.86
CA TYR A 558 0.86 8.15 15.60
C TYR A 558 -0.64 7.94 15.73
N ARG A 559 -1.16 6.84 15.17
CA ARG A 559 -2.59 6.56 15.18
C ARG A 559 -3.15 6.34 16.59
N ASP A 560 -2.36 5.70 17.45
CA ASP A 560 -2.78 5.37 18.82
C ASP A 560 -2.56 6.51 19.82
N HIS A 561 -1.54 7.35 19.61
CA HIS A 561 -1.05 8.25 20.66
C HIS A 561 -1.02 9.74 20.29
N PHE A 562 -1.18 10.11 19.01
CA PHE A 562 -1.23 11.51 18.62
C PHE A 562 -2.68 12.01 18.56
N GLY A 563 -2.91 13.26 19.01
CA GLY A 563 -4.24 13.87 19.03
C GLY A 563 -4.79 14.16 17.64
N SER A 564 -6.08 14.50 17.59
CA SER A 564 -6.79 14.74 16.34
C SER A 564 -7.10 16.21 16.04
N ILE A 565 -6.99 17.12 17.01
CA ILE A 565 -7.26 18.55 16.80
C ILE A 565 -5.93 19.30 16.82
N PRO A 566 -5.34 19.64 15.67
CA PRO A 566 -4.03 20.26 15.62
C PRO A 566 -4.04 21.64 16.26
N VAL A 567 -2.94 22.01 16.90
CA VAL A 567 -2.70 23.33 17.46
C VAL A 567 -1.48 23.97 16.82
N GLU A 568 -1.43 25.31 16.80
CA GLU A 568 -0.34 26.03 16.17
C GLU A 568 0.99 25.75 16.89
N VAL A 569 2.04 25.44 16.10
CA VAL A 569 3.41 25.34 16.56
C VAL A 569 4.26 26.31 15.76
N SER A 570 5.04 27.15 16.44
CA SER A 570 5.97 28.10 15.85
C SER A 570 7.37 27.95 16.45
N GLY A 571 8.36 28.57 15.83
CA GLY A 571 9.75 28.55 16.28
C GLY A 571 10.53 29.75 15.77
N ASP A 572 11.79 29.85 16.19
CA ASP A 572 12.71 30.91 15.80
C ASP A 572 14.01 30.41 15.17
N SER A 573 14.03 29.15 14.78
CA SER A 573 15.21 28.52 14.20
C SER A 573 15.52 29.06 12.80
N PRO A 574 16.81 29.31 12.49
CA PRO A 574 17.21 29.64 11.13
C PRO A 574 16.82 28.52 10.16
N GLN A 575 15.98 28.86 9.22
CA GLN A 575 15.58 27.92 8.19
C GLN A 575 16.60 27.86 7.06
N PRO A 576 16.82 26.68 6.43
CA PRO A 576 17.57 26.62 5.19
C PRO A 576 16.85 27.43 4.11
N LYS A 577 17.58 27.82 3.06
CA LYS A 577 16.92 28.46 1.91
C LYS A 577 15.83 27.54 1.36
N PRO A 578 14.63 28.06 1.06
CA PRO A 578 13.60 27.27 0.40
C PRO A 578 14.16 26.60 -0.86
N SER A 579 13.91 25.32 -0.99
CA SER A 579 14.39 24.53 -2.13
C SER A 579 13.21 23.95 -2.89
N TRP A 580 13.46 23.58 -4.15
CA TRP A 580 12.50 22.80 -4.89
C TRP A 580 12.38 21.40 -4.27
N PRO A 581 11.14 20.83 -4.25
CA PRO A 581 11.00 19.43 -3.90
C PRO A 581 11.76 18.54 -4.88
N PRO A 582 12.11 17.32 -4.51
CA PRO A 582 12.73 16.37 -5.42
C PRO A 582 11.92 16.24 -6.71
N GLY A 583 12.56 16.48 -7.86
CA GLY A 583 11.88 16.61 -9.15
C GLY A 583 11.97 18.02 -9.77
N GLY A 584 12.33 19.04 -8.99
CA GLY A 584 12.75 20.36 -9.48
C GLY A 584 11.61 21.29 -9.88
N GLY A 585 10.48 21.28 -9.16
CA GLY A 585 9.33 22.17 -9.43
C GLY A 585 9.30 23.46 -8.61
N GLU A 586 8.58 24.48 -9.08
CA GLU A 586 8.11 25.61 -8.30
C GLU A 586 6.76 25.24 -7.66
N PRO A 587 6.35 25.79 -6.53
CA PRO A 587 7.10 26.73 -5.71
C PRO A 587 8.19 26.08 -4.86
N ARG A 588 9.20 26.88 -4.48
CA ARG A 588 10.21 26.47 -3.50
C ARG A 588 9.58 26.44 -2.11
N VAL A 589 9.81 25.40 -1.36
CA VAL A 589 9.13 25.17 -0.07
C VAL A 589 10.12 24.91 1.06
N ASN A 590 9.68 25.26 2.27
CA ASN A 590 10.27 24.86 3.54
C ASN A 590 9.19 24.22 4.40
N PRO A 591 9.07 22.89 4.44
CA PRO A 591 8.16 22.22 5.36
C PRO A 591 8.68 22.32 6.79
N GLY A 592 7.78 22.27 7.77
CA GLY A 592 8.13 22.25 9.18
C GLY A 592 7.52 23.40 9.97
N SER A 593 7.79 23.41 11.28
CA SER A 593 7.23 24.33 12.27
C SER A 593 8.22 25.43 12.72
N ASP A 594 9.18 25.78 11.88
CA ASP A 594 10.27 26.74 12.19
C ASP A 594 11.16 26.32 13.38
N THR A 595 11.19 25.02 13.67
CA THR A 595 12.07 24.43 14.72
C THR A 595 13.26 23.66 14.13
N TYR A 596 13.59 23.90 12.85
CA TYR A 596 14.66 23.20 12.14
C TYR A 596 15.99 23.17 12.93
N PRO A 597 16.74 22.05 12.96
CA PRO A 597 16.55 20.79 12.23
C PRO A 597 15.56 19.81 12.89
N LEU A 598 15.03 20.14 14.07
CA LEU A 598 13.91 19.42 14.66
C LEU A 598 12.61 19.76 13.92
N ASP A 599 11.59 18.92 14.10
CA ASP A 599 10.23 19.29 13.75
C ASP A 599 9.28 18.94 14.88
N VAL A 600 8.39 19.90 15.24
CA VAL A 600 7.41 19.76 16.32
C VAL A 600 6.02 19.91 15.74
N SER A 601 5.13 18.98 16.11
CA SER A 601 3.70 19.04 15.81
C SER A 601 2.92 18.79 17.11
N ALA A 602 1.75 19.42 17.27
CA ALA A 602 0.95 19.25 18.47
C ALA A 602 -0.55 19.19 18.15
N ALA A 603 -1.32 18.45 18.96
CA ALA A 603 -2.76 18.33 18.81
C ALA A 603 -3.43 18.01 20.14
N PHE A 604 -4.67 18.48 20.32
CA PHE A 604 -5.54 17.94 21.35
C PHE A 604 -6.14 16.58 20.95
N GLY A 605 -6.44 15.75 21.94
CA GLY A 605 -7.40 14.66 21.77
C GLY A 605 -8.78 15.19 21.36
N GLU A 606 -9.64 14.32 20.84
CA GLU A 606 -10.98 14.70 20.36
C GLU A 606 -11.84 15.39 21.43
N ASP A 607 -11.73 14.92 22.68
CA ASP A 607 -12.43 15.49 23.85
C ASP A 607 -11.73 16.71 24.45
N ARG A 608 -10.60 17.15 23.92
CA ARG A 608 -9.75 18.24 24.40
C ARG A 608 -9.21 18.09 25.84
N LYS A 609 -9.27 16.88 26.40
CA LYS A 609 -8.78 16.60 27.76
C LYS A 609 -7.31 16.20 27.81
N THR A 610 -6.70 15.98 26.64
CA THR A 610 -5.28 15.69 26.51
C THR A 610 -4.68 16.60 25.45
N LEU A 611 -3.45 17.07 25.69
CA LEU A 611 -2.59 17.68 24.70
C LEU A 611 -1.44 16.70 24.40
N THR A 612 -1.27 16.38 23.13
CA THR A 612 -0.14 15.60 22.64
C THR A 612 0.77 16.49 21.81
N PHE A 613 2.07 16.21 21.85
CA PHE A 613 3.00 16.81 20.90
C PHE A 613 4.06 15.78 20.47
N ALA A 614 4.39 15.82 19.21
CA ALA A 614 5.42 14.99 18.61
C ALA A 614 6.67 15.82 18.35
N VAL A 615 7.84 15.25 18.67
CA VAL A 615 9.15 15.84 18.42
C VAL A 615 9.96 14.88 17.55
N LEU A 616 10.37 15.36 16.40
CA LEU A 616 11.22 14.66 15.43
C LEU A 616 12.63 15.22 15.46
N ASN A 617 13.62 14.36 15.63
CA ASN A 617 15.03 14.67 15.38
C ASN A 617 15.57 13.76 14.27
N PRO A 618 15.68 14.25 13.03
CA PRO A 618 16.19 13.47 11.91
C PRO A 618 17.72 13.43 11.85
N SER A 619 18.41 14.19 12.73
CA SER A 619 19.87 14.28 12.69
C SER A 619 20.57 13.16 13.49
N ASP A 620 21.84 12.93 13.16
CA ASP A 620 22.73 11.96 13.81
C ASP A 620 23.27 12.42 15.17
N SER A 621 22.83 13.58 15.65
CA SER A 621 23.29 14.17 16.90
C SER A 621 22.12 14.53 17.80
N GLU A 622 22.33 14.43 19.11
CA GLU A 622 21.38 14.93 20.09
C GLU A 622 21.16 16.44 19.90
N ARG A 623 19.92 16.87 20.00
CA ARG A 623 19.52 18.27 19.95
C ARG A 623 18.88 18.69 21.27
N GLN A 624 19.01 19.97 21.59
CA GLN A 624 18.36 20.56 22.75
C GLN A 624 17.15 21.37 22.28
N LEU A 625 15.99 21.12 22.90
CA LEU A 625 14.72 21.80 22.59
C LEU A 625 14.21 22.54 23.83
N ARG A 626 13.95 23.83 23.70
CA ARG A 626 13.15 24.62 24.65
C ARG A 626 11.74 24.74 24.09
N LEU A 627 10.77 24.22 24.82
CA LEU A 627 9.38 24.21 24.38
C LEU A 627 8.52 25.00 25.35
N SER A 628 7.91 26.08 24.86
CA SER A 628 6.88 26.84 25.58
C SER A 628 5.50 26.37 25.19
N ILE A 629 4.60 26.18 26.16
CA ILE A 629 3.21 25.78 25.91
C ILE A 629 2.31 26.85 26.49
N ASN A 630 1.53 27.50 25.61
CA ASN A 630 0.66 28.61 25.93
C ASN A 630 -0.80 28.22 25.79
N GLY A 631 -1.72 28.90 26.50
CA GLY A 631 -3.15 28.72 26.35
C GLY A 631 -3.73 27.51 27.08
N VAL A 632 -2.92 26.72 27.78
CA VAL A 632 -3.37 25.53 28.54
C VAL A 632 -2.42 25.25 29.70
N LYS A 633 -2.97 24.65 30.77
CA LYS A 633 -2.19 24.14 31.88
C LYS A 633 -2.21 22.60 31.82
N LEU A 634 -1.03 21.98 31.96
CA LEU A 634 -0.86 20.55 31.83
C LEU A 634 -0.59 19.90 33.19
N ALA A 635 -1.32 18.82 33.47
CA ALA A 635 -1.04 17.95 34.60
C ALA A 635 0.28 17.18 34.37
N ARG A 636 1.01 16.93 35.45
CA ARG A 636 2.29 16.17 35.41
C ARG A 636 2.20 15.03 36.44
N PRO A 637 2.79 13.85 36.14
CA PRO A 637 3.53 13.51 34.93
C PRO A 637 2.64 13.16 33.76
N GLY A 638 3.23 13.10 32.54
CA GLY A 638 2.60 12.64 31.32
C GLY A 638 3.11 11.28 30.86
N HIS A 639 2.83 10.93 29.62
CA HIS A 639 3.32 9.74 28.94
C HIS A 639 4.24 10.14 27.78
N LEU A 640 5.18 9.25 27.45
CA LEU A 640 6.08 9.36 26.32
C LEU A 640 6.14 8.01 25.58
N TRP A 641 5.98 8.03 24.27
CA TRP A 641 6.31 6.95 23.35
C TRP A 641 7.41 7.42 22.42
N ARG A 642 8.47 6.60 22.26
CA ARG A 642 9.65 6.99 21.51
C ARG A 642 10.19 5.87 20.67
N MET A 643 10.55 6.17 19.44
CA MET A 643 11.44 5.36 18.60
C MET A 643 12.77 6.10 18.49
N ALA A 644 13.87 5.50 18.95
CA ALA A 644 15.20 6.10 18.93
C ALA A 644 16.27 5.00 18.84
N PRO A 645 16.35 4.26 17.74
CA PRO A 645 17.35 3.21 17.60
C PRO A 645 18.77 3.82 17.50
N PRO A 646 19.81 3.02 17.78
CA PRO A 646 21.21 3.50 17.74
C PRO A 646 21.70 3.79 16.32
N SER A 647 20.97 3.39 15.29
CA SER A 647 21.30 3.61 13.86
C SER A 647 20.05 3.72 13.03
N VAL A 648 20.11 4.56 11.98
CA VAL A 648 19.07 4.61 10.94
C VAL A 648 18.94 3.32 10.13
N ASP A 649 19.98 2.50 10.11
CA ASP A 649 19.99 1.21 9.41
C ASP A 649 19.39 0.08 10.26
N ALA A 650 18.89 0.37 11.47
CA ALA A 650 18.20 -0.62 12.29
C ALA A 650 16.95 -1.16 11.56
N THR A 651 16.75 -2.47 11.65
CA THR A 651 15.69 -3.18 10.93
C THR A 651 14.85 -4.03 11.86
N ILE A 652 13.67 -4.41 11.40
CA ILE A 652 12.84 -5.47 11.97
C ILE A 652 12.68 -6.56 10.90
N THR A 653 13.01 -7.79 11.27
CA THR A 653 12.86 -8.97 10.41
C THR A 653 11.99 -10.00 11.11
N ALA A 654 11.01 -10.57 10.42
CA ALA A 654 10.14 -11.59 10.96
C ALA A 654 10.95 -12.80 11.46
N GLY A 655 10.67 -13.25 12.69
CA GLY A 655 11.38 -14.35 13.34
C GLY A 655 12.75 -13.99 13.97
N GLN A 656 13.16 -12.72 13.94
CA GLN A 656 14.39 -12.23 14.56
C GLN A 656 14.09 -11.24 15.69
N LYS A 657 15.09 -11.01 16.57
CA LYS A 657 14.98 -9.96 17.58
C LYS A 657 14.88 -8.59 16.88
N PRO A 658 13.88 -7.76 17.22
CA PRO A 658 13.72 -6.46 16.58
C PRO A 658 14.89 -5.53 16.91
N GLY A 659 15.39 -4.82 15.90
CA GLY A 659 16.40 -3.76 16.05
C GLY A 659 15.80 -2.40 16.37
N VAL A 660 14.47 -2.27 16.32
CA VAL A 660 13.70 -1.06 16.61
C VAL A 660 12.54 -1.42 17.51
N GLU A 661 12.32 -0.62 18.54
CA GLU A 661 11.21 -0.78 19.49
C GLU A 661 10.57 0.60 19.75
N VAL A 662 9.33 0.61 20.20
CA VAL A 662 8.68 1.78 20.77
C VAL A 662 8.85 1.72 22.27
N GLU A 663 9.70 2.60 22.81
CA GLU A 663 9.87 2.78 24.26
C GLU A 663 8.65 3.52 24.81
N GLU A 664 8.10 3.05 25.91
CA GLU A 664 7.01 3.71 26.63
C GLU A 664 7.44 4.11 28.05
N GLN A 665 7.15 5.36 28.43
CA GLN A 665 7.44 5.90 29.76
C GLN A 665 6.19 6.59 30.32
N GLY A 666 5.69 6.11 31.46
CA GLY A 666 4.49 6.65 32.13
C GLY A 666 4.75 7.84 33.06
N GLN A 667 5.99 8.34 33.16
CA GLN A 667 6.39 9.42 34.05
C GLN A 667 7.13 10.53 33.29
N ALA A 668 6.64 10.86 32.10
CA ALA A 668 7.25 11.90 31.28
C ALA A 668 7.08 13.30 31.89
N THR A 669 8.13 14.10 31.79
CA THR A 669 8.14 15.50 32.19
C THR A 669 8.63 16.39 31.04
N ILE A 670 8.29 17.66 31.11
CA ILE A 670 8.79 18.68 30.17
C ILE A 670 9.77 19.54 30.95
N PRO A 671 11.10 19.27 30.86
CA PRO A 671 12.11 20.13 31.46
C PRO A 671 12.25 21.43 30.67
N ASP A 672 12.86 22.47 31.26
CA ASP A 672 13.13 23.75 30.59
C ASP A 672 13.91 23.59 29.28
N THR A 673 14.75 22.57 29.20
CA THR A 673 15.47 22.17 28.02
C THR A 673 15.44 20.66 27.90
N MET A 674 14.82 20.16 26.85
CA MET A 674 14.65 18.74 26.54
C MET A 674 15.82 18.25 25.70
N ALA A 675 16.46 17.16 26.09
CA ALA A 675 17.37 16.43 25.22
C ALA A 675 16.57 15.58 24.26
N VAL A 676 16.76 15.80 22.98
CA VAL A 676 16.09 15.05 21.90
C VAL A 676 17.11 14.12 21.24
N PRO A 677 17.02 12.80 21.47
CA PRO A 677 18.01 11.85 20.98
C PRO A 677 18.18 11.90 19.45
N PRO A 678 19.34 11.46 18.92
CA PRO A 678 19.53 11.29 17.49
C PRO A 678 18.48 10.36 16.88
N PHE A 679 18.11 10.58 15.63
CA PHE A 679 17.20 9.75 14.84
C PHE A 679 15.88 9.43 15.54
N SER A 680 15.40 10.31 16.43
CA SER A 680 14.24 9.99 17.26
C SER A 680 12.94 10.56 16.75
N VAL A 681 11.87 9.78 16.92
CA VAL A 681 10.47 10.23 16.85
C VAL A 681 9.85 9.98 18.21
N SER A 682 9.39 11.05 18.86
CA SER A 682 8.83 11.00 20.23
C SER A 682 7.43 11.62 20.25
N ILE A 683 6.48 10.97 20.87
CA ILE A 683 5.14 11.52 21.15
C ILE A 683 4.96 11.65 22.66
N TYR A 684 4.66 12.84 23.11
CA TYR A 684 4.32 13.14 24.50
C TYR A 684 2.83 13.38 24.64
N SER A 685 2.23 12.96 25.74
CA SER A 685 0.82 13.15 26.05
C SER A 685 0.64 13.60 27.50
N PHE A 686 -0.11 14.67 27.70
CA PHE A 686 -0.39 15.24 29.02
C PHE A 686 -1.89 15.53 29.15
N ALA A 687 -2.45 15.24 30.31
CA ALA A 687 -3.80 15.68 30.63
C ALA A 687 -3.87 17.21 30.78
N VAL A 688 -4.98 17.78 30.35
CA VAL A 688 -5.29 19.20 30.48
C VAL A 688 -6.01 19.42 31.83
N GLU A 689 -5.51 20.40 32.66
CA GLU A 689 -6.09 20.76 33.93
C GLU A 689 -7.30 21.72 33.79
#